data_5b9a8ac39e633925239776574d18158a
#
_entry.id   5b9a8ac39e633925239776574d18158a
#
_cell.length_a   1.000
_cell.length_b   1.000
_cell.length_c   1.000
_cell.angle_alpha   90.00
_cell.angle_beta   90.00
_cell.angle_gamma   90.00
#
_symmetry.space_group_name_H-M   'P 1'
#
loop_
_entity.id
_entity.type
_entity.pdbx_description
1 polymer ?
#
loop_
_entity_poly.entity_id
_entity_poly.type
_entity_poly.pdbx_seq_one_letter_code
_entity_poly.pdbx_strand_id
1 'polypeptide(L)'
;MNGKIVLIDGHSILNRAFYGVPDLTNSEGLHTNAVYGFLNIMLKILDEEKPDYLTVAFDVKHPTFRHEMYADYKGTRKGMPDELKEQVPLIQEMLRAMGVRLVMKEGYEADDILGTIARTAEKKGLEVSLVSGDRDLLQLATDRIMIRIPKTKRGGTEIENYHTQDVIDKYGITPPQIVDLKGLMGDASDNIPGVAGVGEKTAVKILTAYPTVEDAYAHLDEVTPKRTHDLLEKGRDQAMLSKALATIKTDCELDYSLEEAGLPELFNEKSFAMVKRLEFKSLLKRFDKKQQEQATKHLQVQTITSEAQGSDFLKKLYQAKPEVVGIGFLADHWASAGAQKKKAKKSGQLALVFDDGDAAITEEGNEPEGKEYAFYGMSVSYQEGEQVHTGCMMAGELLKTEWIVNSLRELVRKITHIAVIGWKDMLHHTTPLSGDSGSVPQQEGFPAESVEEQETLFGKLADLEIAAYLLNPLKDTYQADDIARDYLDMTIASYAELFDRKTVSQILEDDAISEESVLQYLGQLSFVPCLAFEELRQELNDQKMWQLYQEIEIPTAYYLYQMERRGVCADGTVLSEMSAQLQTTVETLEQEIYDLAGEKFNINSPKQLGVILFEKMKLPLPRKQRPDIRPQQIFWISCARRIRSFRRS
;
A
#
# COMPACT_ATOMS: atom_id res chain seq x y z
N MET A 1 -6.00 -6.13 -39.94
CA MET A 1 -5.54 -5.08 -39.01
C MET A 1 -4.54 -5.75 -38.09
N ASN A 2 -3.34 -5.23 -37.97
CA ASN A 2 -2.40 -5.71 -36.94
C ASN A 2 -2.64 -4.81 -35.71
N GLY A 3 -3.35 -5.31 -34.72
CA GLY A 3 -3.61 -4.59 -33.47
C GLY A 3 -3.86 -5.57 -32.33
N LYS A 4 -3.82 -5.07 -31.10
CA LYS A 4 -3.99 -5.85 -29.88
C LYS A 4 -5.14 -5.30 -29.03
N ILE A 5 -5.97 -6.20 -28.51
CA ILE A 5 -7.03 -5.87 -27.54
C ILE A 5 -6.80 -6.58 -26.21
N VAL A 6 -6.97 -5.83 -25.11
CA VAL A 6 -7.03 -6.38 -23.76
C VAL A 6 -8.49 -6.41 -23.31
N LEU A 7 -8.96 -7.58 -22.87
CA LEU A 7 -10.29 -7.85 -22.36
C LEU A 7 -10.16 -8.28 -20.90
N ILE A 8 -10.88 -7.61 -19.99
CA ILE A 8 -10.75 -7.87 -18.55
C ILE A 8 -12.11 -8.28 -17.97
N ASP A 9 -12.11 -9.38 -17.23
CA ASP A 9 -13.23 -9.79 -16.39
C ASP A 9 -13.23 -8.97 -15.10
N GLY A 10 -14.17 -8.02 -15.01
CA GLY A 10 -14.24 -7.04 -13.95
C GLY A 10 -14.46 -7.65 -12.58
N HIS A 11 -15.44 -8.55 -12.42
CA HIS A 11 -15.71 -9.18 -11.13
C HIS A 11 -14.61 -10.13 -10.69
N SER A 12 -14.07 -10.93 -11.59
CA SER A 12 -13.01 -11.88 -11.28
C SER A 12 -11.75 -11.18 -10.79
N ILE A 13 -11.31 -10.12 -11.49
CA ILE A 13 -10.11 -9.36 -11.12
C ILE A 13 -10.34 -8.53 -9.84
N LEU A 14 -11.54 -7.93 -9.68
CA LEU A 14 -11.88 -7.17 -8.47
C LEU A 14 -11.91 -8.08 -7.22
N ASN A 15 -12.54 -9.25 -7.33
CA ASN A 15 -12.55 -10.23 -6.24
C ASN A 15 -11.15 -10.69 -5.87
N ARG A 16 -10.32 -10.95 -6.87
CA ARG A 16 -8.93 -11.33 -6.66
C ARG A 16 -8.13 -10.24 -5.96
N ALA A 17 -8.31 -8.98 -6.36
CA ALA A 17 -7.67 -7.83 -5.78
C ALA A 17 -8.08 -7.66 -4.30
N PHE A 18 -9.36 -7.86 -3.99
CA PHE A 18 -9.89 -7.78 -2.63
C PHE A 18 -9.17 -8.72 -1.65
N TYR A 19 -8.96 -9.98 -2.05
CA TYR A 19 -8.24 -10.95 -1.20
C TYR A 19 -6.71 -10.88 -1.33
N GLY A 20 -6.20 -10.18 -2.32
CA GLY A 20 -4.77 -10.06 -2.60
C GLY A 20 -4.10 -8.84 -1.99
N VAL A 21 -4.86 -7.79 -1.72
CA VAL A 21 -4.39 -6.53 -1.13
C VAL A 21 -4.92 -6.44 0.31
N PRO A 22 -4.09 -6.08 1.29
CA PRO A 22 -4.56 -5.78 2.65
C PRO A 22 -5.70 -4.77 2.62
N ASP A 23 -6.56 -4.80 3.64
CA ASP A 23 -7.66 -3.85 3.76
C ASP A 23 -7.15 -2.41 3.77
N LEU A 24 -7.72 -1.58 2.90
CA LEU A 24 -7.44 -0.16 2.75
C LEU A 24 -8.76 0.59 2.77
N THR A 25 -8.83 1.62 3.58
CA THR A 25 -9.96 2.56 3.63
C THR A 25 -9.47 3.98 3.38
N ASN A 26 -10.26 4.78 2.68
CA ASN A 26 -10.00 6.21 2.53
C ASN A 26 -10.57 7.01 3.71
N SER A 27 -10.36 8.32 3.74
CA SER A 27 -10.87 9.22 4.79
C SER A 27 -12.40 9.30 4.88
N GLU A 28 -13.14 8.93 3.81
CA GLU A 28 -14.60 8.80 3.81
C GLU A 28 -15.07 7.49 4.47
N GLY A 29 -14.15 6.60 4.89
CA GLY A 29 -14.45 5.27 5.43
C GLY A 29 -14.81 4.22 4.38
N LEU A 30 -14.62 4.49 3.10
CA LEU A 30 -14.87 3.55 2.00
C LEU A 30 -13.72 2.56 1.90
N HIS A 31 -14.04 1.27 1.77
CA HIS A 31 -13.03 0.27 1.43
C HIS A 31 -12.55 0.45 -0.01
N THR A 32 -11.24 0.46 -0.24
CA THR A 32 -10.62 0.81 -1.53
C THR A 32 -9.58 -0.20 -2.02
N ASN A 33 -9.25 -1.21 -1.21
CA ASN A 33 -8.23 -2.20 -1.51
C ASN A 33 -8.47 -2.99 -2.81
N ALA A 34 -9.72 -3.36 -3.11
CA ALA A 34 -10.06 -4.08 -4.33
C ALA A 34 -9.92 -3.19 -5.57
N VAL A 35 -10.37 -1.93 -5.48
CA VAL A 35 -10.23 -0.94 -6.57
C VAL A 35 -8.74 -0.68 -6.85
N TYR A 36 -7.95 -0.43 -5.80
CA TYR A 36 -6.51 -0.22 -5.91
C TYR A 36 -5.78 -1.40 -6.56
N GLY A 37 -6.07 -2.62 -6.07
CA GLY A 37 -5.46 -3.84 -6.60
C GLY A 37 -5.88 -4.12 -8.05
N PHE A 38 -7.15 -3.87 -8.40
CA PHE A 38 -7.64 -3.98 -9.78
C PHE A 38 -6.86 -3.05 -10.72
N LEU A 39 -6.75 -1.77 -10.37
CA LEU A 39 -6.03 -0.78 -11.18
C LEU A 39 -4.57 -1.17 -11.36
N ASN A 40 -3.90 -1.64 -10.32
CA ASN A 40 -2.51 -2.09 -10.41
C ASN A 40 -2.34 -3.29 -11.35
N ILE A 41 -3.26 -4.27 -11.32
CA ILE A 41 -3.24 -5.41 -12.25
C ILE A 41 -3.48 -4.93 -13.67
N MET A 42 -4.51 -4.10 -13.89
CA MET A 42 -4.83 -3.56 -15.21
C MET A 42 -3.67 -2.76 -15.78
N LEU A 43 -3.14 -1.79 -15.05
CA LEU A 43 -2.05 -0.93 -15.50
C LEU A 43 -0.77 -1.72 -15.80
N LYS A 44 -0.44 -2.72 -14.97
CA LYS A 44 0.67 -3.63 -15.24
C LYS A 44 0.53 -4.34 -16.58
N ILE A 45 -0.67 -4.85 -16.87
CA ILE A 45 -0.95 -5.54 -18.15
C ILE A 45 -0.87 -4.58 -19.33
N LEU A 46 -1.40 -3.36 -19.18
CA LEU A 46 -1.33 -2.34 -20.22
C LEU A 46 0.12 -1.89 -20.50
N ASP A 47 0.93 -1.75 -19.46
CA ASP A 47 2.36 -1.42 -19.58
C ASP A 47 3.16 -2.53 -20.31
N GLU A 48 2.83 -3.81 -20.05
CA GLU A 48 3.44 -4.97 -20.69
C GLU A 48 3.00 -5.14 -22.15
N GLU A 49 1.70 -5.02 -22.41
CA GLU A 49 1.07 -5.39 -23.69
C GLU A 49 1.01 -4.24 -24.69
N LYS A 50 0.90 -2.99 -24.22
CA LYS A 50 0.69 -1.78 -25.02
C LYS A 50 -0.42 -1.95 -26.07
N PRO A 51 -1.64 -2.29 -25.65
CA PRO A 51 -2.74 -2.61 -26.56
C PRO A 51 -3.30 -1.36 -27.24
N ASP A 52 -3.96 -1.57 -28.40
CA ASP A 52 -4.69 -0.53 -29.10
C ASP A 52 -6.12 -0.36 -28.55
N TYR A 53 -6.66 -1.42 -27.92
CA TYR A 53 -8.05 -1.47 -27.44
C TYR A 53 -8.11 -2.07 -26.05
N LEU A 54 -9.06 -1.56 -25.25
CA LEU A 54 -9.32 -2.02 -23.87
C LEU A 54 -10.82 -2.11 -23.61
N THR A 55 -11.27 -3.26 -23.09
CA THR A 55 -12.65 -3.45 -22.65
C THR A 55 -12.69 -4.20 -21.32
N VAL A 56 -13.58 -3.76 -20.42
CA VAL A 56 -13.85 -4.47 -19.17
C VAL A 56 -15.31 -4.91 -19.14
N ALA A 57 -15.58 -6.19 -18.89
CA ALA A 57 -16.95 -6.71 -18.76
C ALA A 57 -17.29 -6.95 -17.29
N PHE A 58 -18.55 -6.68 -16.93
CA PHE A 58 -19.08 -7.00 -15.59
C PHE A 58 -20.38 -7.79 -15.71
N ASP A 59 -20.59 -8.72 -14.78
CA ASP A 59 -21.87 -9.39 -14.63
C ASP A 59 -22.97 -8.42 -14.16
N VAL A 60 -24.18 -8.68 -14.56
CA VAL A 60 -25.38 -8.01 -14.04
C VAL A 60 -26.12 -8.92 -13.04
N LYS A 61 -26.85 -8.30 -12.09
CA LYS A 61 -27.62 -9.06 -11.07
C LYS A 61 -28.93 -9.61 -11.62
N HIS A 62 -28.88 -10.28 -12.77
CA HIS A 62 -30.06 -10.94 -13.36
C HIS A 62 -29.76 -12.41 -13.63
N PRO A 63 -30.77 -13.31 -13.57
CA PRO A 63 -30.61 -14.69 -14.00
C PRO A 63 -30.09 -14.73 -15.44
N THR A 64 -29.21 -15.69 -15.70
CA THR A 64 -28.70 -15.95 -17.06
C THR A 64 -29.36 -17.18 -17.62
N PHE A 65 -29.19 -17.44 -18.93
CA PHE A 65 -29.72 -18.64 -19.57
C PHE A 65 -29.28 -19.97 -18.86
N ARG A 66 -28.14 -19.94 -18.15
CA ARG A 66 -27.67 -21.10 -17.35
C ARG A 66 -28.55 -21.36 -16.15
N HIS A 67 -29.13 -20.36 -15.52
CA HIS A 67 -30.11 -20.53 -14.42
C HIS A 67 -31.45 -21.08 -14.95
N GLU A 68 -31.80 -20.75 -16.20
CA GLU A 68 -33.00 -21.32 -16.85
C GLU A 68 -32.78 -22.81 -17.18
N MET A 69 -31.54 -23.18 -17.58
CA MET A 69 -31.19 -24.58 -17.85
C MET A 69 -31.05 -25.43 -16.58
N TYR A 70 -30.53 -24.83 -15.49
CA TYR A 70 -30.28 -25.51 -14.24
C TYR A 70 -30.43 -24.55 -13.06
N ALA A 71 -31.51 -24.70 -12.30
CA ALA A 71 -31.90 -23.79 -11.22
C ALA A 71 -30.86 -23.70 -10.08
N ASP A 72 -30.11 -24.77 -9.85
CA ASP A 72 -29.08 -24.86 -8.82
C ASP A 72 -27.70 -24.33 -9.29
N TYR A 73 -27.59 -23.80 -10.51
CA TYR A 73 -26.36 -23.22 -11.04
C TYR A 73 -25.84 -22.09 -10.13
N LYS A 74 -24.57 -22.18 -9.71
CA LYS A 74 -23.93 -21.29 -8.74
C LYS A 74 -24.65 -21.18 -7.38
N GLY A 75 -25.62 -22.04 -7.08
CA GLY A 75 -26.44 -21.99 -5.87
C GLY A 75 -25.65 -22.19 -4.55
N THR A 76 -24.48 -22.80 -4.62
CA THR A 76 -23.60 -23.03 -3.46
C THR A 76 -22.63 -21.87 -3.19
N ARG A 77 -22.56 -20.87 -4.07
CA ARG A 77 -21.67 -19.71 -3.90
C ARG A 77 -22.09 -18.85 -2.70
N LYS A 78 -21.14 -18.55 -1.82
CA LYS A 78 -21.36 -17.57 -0.75
C LYS A 78 -21.55 -16.19 -1.36
N GLY A 79 -22.45 -15.39 -0.77
CA GLY A 79 -22.64 -13.99 -1.19
C GLY A 79 -21.32 -13.19 -1.11
N MET A 80 -21.24 -12.17 -1.94
CA MET A 80 -20.12 -11.23 -1.92
C MET A 80 -20.08 -10.49 -0.56
N PRO A 81 -18.91 -10.34 0.10
CA PRO A 81 -18.77 -9.52 1.30
C PRO A 81 -19.26 -8.09 1.07
N ASP A 82 -19.78 -7.43 2.12
CA ASP A 82 -20.35 -6.09 1.97
C ASP A 82 -19.26 -5.08 1.61
N GLU A 83 -18.06 -5.21 2.16
CA GLU A 83 -16.87 -4.41 1.86
C GLU A 83 -16.43 -4.52 0.38
N LEU A 84 -16.70 -5.64 -0.27
CA LEU A 84 -16.44 -5.81 -1.70
C LEU A 84 -17.60 -5.30 -2.55
N LYS A 85 -18.85 -5.44 -2.07
CA LYS A 85 -20.04 -4.96 -2.79
C LYS A 85 -19.99 -3.45 -3.02
N GLU A 86 -19.55 -2.68 -2.02
CA GLU A 86 -19.44 -1.23 -2.15
C GLU A 86 -18.35 -0.81 -3.14
N GLN A 87 -17.31 -1.63 -3.34
CA GLN A 87 -16.22 -1.33 -4.27
C GLN A 87 -16.58 -1.62 -5.75
N VAL A 88 -17.62 -2.40 -6.04
CA VAL A 88 -18.06 -2.66 -7.42
C VAL A 88 -18.49 -1.36 -8.14
N PRO A 89 -19.40 -0.51 -7.62
CA PRO A 89 -19.72 0.75 -8.26
C PRO A 89 -18.52 1.71 -8.32
N LEU A 90 -17.63 1.71 -7.31
CA LEU A 90 -16.44 2.57 -7.28
C LEU A 90 -15.46 2.24 -8.42
N ILE A 91 -15.18 0.95 -8.67
CA ILE A 91 -14.31 0.59 -9.81
C ILE A 91 -14.96 0.91 -11.15
N GLN A 92 -16.27 0.73 -11.29
CA GLN A 92 -16.98 1.07 -12.52
C GLN A 92 -16.96 2.58 -12.78
N GLU A 93 -17.12 3.39 -11.74
CA GLU A 93 -17.02 4.87 -11.81
C GLU A 93 -15.61 5.28 -12.20
N MET A 94 -14.58 4.71 -11.56
CA MET A 94 -13.18 4.95 -11.88
C MET A 94 -12.85 4.60 -13.33
N LEU A 95 -13.26 3.44 -13.82
CA LEU A 95 -13.01 3.02 -15.19
C LEU A 95 -13.72 3.93 -16.21
N ARG A 96 -14.94 4.40 -15.91
CA ARG A 96 -15.64 5.42 -16.73
C ARG A 96 -14.90 6.76 -16.72
N ALA A 97 -14.41 7.20 -15.56
CA ALA A 97 -13.59 8.41 -15.45
C ALA A 97 -12.28 8.29 -16.26
N MET A 98 -11.69 7.10 -16.33
CA MET A 98 -10.55 6.77 -17.19
C MET A 98 -10.93 6.66 -18.69
N GLY A 99 -12.22 6.71 -19.04
CA GLY A 99 -12.68 6.56 -20.43
C GLY A 99 -12.69 5.11 -20.93
N VAL A 100 -12.55 4.12 -20.06
CA VAL A 100 -12.52 2.69 -20.44
C VAL A 100 -13.91 2.21 -20.86
N ARG A 101 -13.99 1.47 -21.97
CA ARG A 101 -15.23 0.85 -22.42
C ARG A 101 -15.67 -0.25 -21.46
N LEU A 102 -16.82 -0.07 -20.81
CA LEU A 102 -17.46 -1.08 -19.98
C LEU A 102 -18.59 -1.76 -20.75
N VAL A 103 -18.69 -3.08 -20.63
CA VAL A 103 -19.74 -3.87 -21.26
C VAL A 103 -20.45 -4.72 -20.21
N MET A 104 -21.77 -4.64 -20.20
CA MET A 104 -22.68 -5.41 -19.36
C MET A 104 -23.92 -5.73 -20.18
N LYS A 105 -24.43 -6.97 -20.08
CA LYS A 105 -25.61 -7.39 -20.82
C LYS A 105 -26.46 -8.34 -19.97
N GLU A 106 -27.73 -8.04 -19.82
CA GLU A 106 -28.68 -8.94 -19.16
C GLU A 106 -28.81 -10.28 -19.90
N GLY A 107 -28.94 -11.36 -19.15
CA GLY A 107 -29.05 -12.71 -19.69
C GLY A 107 -27.74 -13.40 -19.98
N TYR A 108 -26.61 -12.69 -19.96
CA TYR A 108 -25.26 -13.23 -20.19
C TYR A 108 -24.33 -12.95 -19.01
N GLU A 109 -23.33 -13.80 -18.84
CA GLU A 109 -22.22 -13.58 -17.91
C GLU A 109 -21.08 -12.81 -18.57
N ALA A 110 -20.20 -12.21 -17.77
CA ALA A 110 -19.03 -11.49 -18.28
C ALA A 110 -18.17 -12.38 -19.20
N ASP A 111 -18.03 -13.67 -18.88
CA ASP A 111 -17.30 -14.64 -19.69
C ASP A 111 -17.88 -14.81 -21.10
N ASP A 112 -19.23 -14.82 -21.24
CA ASP A 112 -19.92 -14.92 -22.53
C ASP A 112 -19.68 -13.64 -23.37
N ILE A 113 -19.74 -12.48 -22.71
CA ILE A 113 -19.47 -11.19 -23.33
C ILE A 113 -18.02 -11.13 -23.84
N LEU A 114 -17.07 -11.48 -22.97
CA LEU A 114 -15.64 -11.48 -23.28
C LEU A 114 -15.29 -12.50 -24.37
N GLY A 115 -15.90 -13.71 -24.30
CA GLY A 115 -15.74 -14.75 -25.32
C GLY A 115 -16.23 -14.31 -26.70
N THR A 116 -17.38 -13.63 -26.75
CA THR A 116 -17.95 -13.07 -27.98
C THR A 116 -17.05 -11.99 -28.58
N ILE A 117 -16.57 -11.05 -27.75
CA ILE A 117 -15.66 -9.99 -28.20
C ILE A 117 -14.33 -10.58 -28.66
N ALA A 118 -13.77 -11.54 -27.89
CA ALA A 118 -12.49 -12.20 -28.21
C ALA A 118 -12.55 -12.90 -29.58
N ARG A 119 -13.59 -13.70 -29.83
CA ARG A 119 -13.76 -14.38 -31.14
C ARG A 119 -14.01 -13.41 -32.29
N THR A 120 -14.70 -12.31 -32.01
CA THR A 120 -14.92 -11.27 -33.02
C THR A 120 -13.64 -10.53 -33.36
N ALA A 121 -12.83 -10.20 -32.37
CA ALA A 121 -11.52 -9.56 -32.53
C ALA A 121 -10.53 -10.48 -33.28
N GLU A 122 -10.46 -11.76 -32.90
CA GLU A 122 -9.64 -12.77 -33.58
C GLU A 122 -9.99 -12.88 -35.06
N LYS A 123 -11.30 -12.94 -35.41
CA LYS A 123 -11.77 -12.96 -36.81
C LYS A 123 -11.37 -11.71 -37.61
N LYS A 124 -11.23 -10.56 -36.93
CA LYS A 124 -10.73 -9.31 -37.52
C LYS A 124 -9.20 -9.27 -37.60
N GLY A 125 -8.50 -10.30 -37.13
CA GLY A 125 -7.04 -10.44 -37.19
C GLY A 125 -6.29 -9.76 -36.05
N LEU A 126 -6.97 -9.39 -34.95
CA LEU A 126 -6.35 -8.84 -33.75
C LEU A 126 -5.73 -9.94 -32.87
N GLU A 127 -4.70 -9.61 -32.13
CA GLU A 127 -4.25 -10.37 -30.97
C GLU A 127 -5.12 -10.03 -29.78
N VAL A 128 -5.51 -11.02 -29.00
CA VAL A 128 -6.42 -10.87 -27.85
C VAL A 128 -5.73 -11.32 -26.58
N SER A 129 -5.69 -10.46 -25.59
CA SER A 129 -5.27 -10.75 -24.22
C SER A 129 -6.50 -10.75 -23.32
N LEU A 130 -6.96 -11.92 -22.88
CA LEU A 130 -8.14 -12.09 -22.04
C LEU A 130 -7.71 -12.34 -20.59
N VAL A 131 -8.03 -11.41 -19.70
CA VAL A 131 -7.56 -11.37 -18.31
C VAL A 131 -8.69 -11.75 -17.36
N SER A 132 -8.57 -12.88 -16.70
CA SER A 132 -9.50 -13.33 -15.66
C SER A 132 -8.80 -14.26 -14.67
N GLY A 133 -9.34 -14.40 -13.48
CA GLY A 133 -8.96 -15.45 -12.52
C GLY A 133 -9.64 -16.79 -12.81
N ASP A 134 -10.62 -16.81 -13.70
CA ASP A 134 -11.39 -18.01 -14.04
C ASP A 134 -10.68 -18.84 -15.10
N ARG A 135 -10.59 -20.14 -14.82
CA ARG A 135 -9.95 -21.10 -15.73
C ARG A 135 -10.87 -21.62 -16.81
N ASP A 136 -12.15 -21.34 -16.71
CA ASP A 136 -13.13 -21.77 -17.72
C ASP A 136 -12.87 -21.05 -19.04
N LEU A 137 -12.31 -19.83 -18.97
CA LEU A 137 -11.86 -19.09 -20.15
C LEU A 137 -10.73 -19.76 -20.93
N LEU A 138 -10.02 -20.76 -20.37
CA LEU A 138 -9.01 -21.54 -21.08
C LEU A 138 -9.58 -22.26 -22.31
N GLN A 139 -10.90 -22.54 -22.36
CA GLN A 139 -11.59 -23.08 -23.52
C GLN A 139 -11.50 -22.17 -24.76
N LEU A 140 -11.25 -20.87 -24.54
CA LEU A 140 -11.16 -19.88 -25.60
C LEU A 140 -9.74 -19.70 -26.16
N ALA A 141 -8.72 -20.26 -25.50
CA ALA A 141 -7.33 -20.08 -25.89
C ALA A 141 -7.06 -20.56 -27.33
N THR A 142 -6.34 -19.72 -28.09
CA THR A 142 -5.86 -20.02 -29.45
C THR A 142 -4.44 -19.47 -29.61
N ASP A 143 -3.89 -19.53 -30.81
CA ASP A 143 -2.61 -18.90 -31.10
C ASP A 143 -2.70 -17.36 -31.12
N ARG A 144 -3.90 -16.79 -31.19
CA ARG A 144 -4.16 -15.34 -31.16
C ARG A 144 -4.91 -14.88 -29.93
N ILE A 145 -5.60 -15.77 -29.22
CA ILE A 145 -6.28 -15.48 -27.94
C ILE A 145 -5.43 -16.08 -26.83
N MET A 146 -4.77 -15.21 -26.06
CA MET A 146 -4.01 -15.55 -24.87
C MET A 146 -4.86 -15.33 -23.62
N ILE A 147 -4.98 -16.34 -22.78
CA ILE A 147 -5.64 -16.24 -21.47
C ILE A 147 -4.60 -15.90 -20.41
N ARG A 148 -4.81 -14.81 -19.69
CA ARG A 148 -3.92 -14.31 -18.65
C ARG A 148 -4.55 -14.45 -17.28
N ILE A 149 -3.95 -15.26 -16.42
CA ILE A 149 -4.45 -15.55 -15.08
C ILE A 149 -3.52 -14.93 -14.04
N PRO A 150 -3.89 -13.79 -13.42
CA PRO A 150 -3.11 -13.20 -12.34
C PRO A 150 -3.08 -14.13 -11.13
N LYS A 151 -1.92 -14.28 -10.48
CA LYS A 151 -1.72 -15.02 -9.22
C LYS A 151 -1.03 -14.15 -8.20
N THR A 152 -1.58 -14.06 -7.01
CA THR A 152 -0.95 -13.35 -5.89
C THR A 152 0.04 -14.27 -5.19
N LYS A 153 1.32 -13.85 -5.13
CA LYS A 153 2.38 -14.51 -4.34
C LYS A 153 2.93 -13.54 -3.28
N ARG A 154 3.65 -14.08 -2.28
CA ARG A 154 4.40 -13.22 -1.35
C ARG A 154 5.43 -12.42 -2.14
N GLY A 155 5.17 -11.12 -2.37
CA GLY A 155 6.06 -10.20 -3.10
C GLY A 155 5.49 -9.60 -4.38
N GLY A 156 4.23 -9.91 -4.77
CA GLY A 156 3.58 -9.27 -5.91
C GLY A 156 2.62 -10.16 -6.69
N THR A 157 2.09 -9.61 -7.78
CA THR A 157 1.21 -10.33 -8.71
C THR A 157 2.04 -10.90 -9.86
N GLU A 158 2.05 -12.22 -9.99
CA GLU A 158 2.55 -12.95 -11.17
C GLU A 158 1.39 -13.25 -12.11
N ILE A 159 1.60 -13.22 -13.41
CA ILE A 159 0.57 -13.51 -14.41
C ILE A 159 0.98 -14.76 -15.18
N GLU A 160 0.14 -15.79 -15.14
CA GLU A 160 0.30 -16.98 -15.99
C GLU A 160 -0.37 -16.72 -17.34
N ASN A 161 0.32 -17.05 -18.43
CA ASN A 161 -0.14 -16.87 -19.79
C ASN A 161 -0.42 -18.24 -20.41
N TYR A 162 -1.51 -18.37 -21.16
CA TYR A 162 -1.94 -19.61 -21.79
C TYR A 162 -2.39 -19.38 -23.22
N HIS A 163 -1.62 -19.89 -24.19
CA HIS A 163 -2.02 -20.16 -25.56
C HIS A 163 -2.44 -21.63 -25.70
N THR A 164 -2.78 -22.05 -26.90
CA THR A 164 -3.17 -23.44 -27.18
C THR A 164 -2.18 -24.45 -26.61
N GLN A 165 -0.89 -24.29 -26.88
CA GLN A 165 0.14 -25.25 -26.47
C GLN A 165 0.31 -25.28 -24.93
N ASP A 166 0.24 -24.13 -24.27
CA ASP A 166 0.36 -24.06 -22.82
C ASP A 166 -0.76 -24.81 -22.10
N VAL A 167 -1.98 -24.77 -22.66
CA VAL A 167 -3.12 -25.56 -22.15
C VAL A 167 -2.87 -27.05 -22.34
N ILE A 168 -2.39 -27.47 -23.51
CA ILE A 168 -2.08 -28.88 -23.80
C ILE A 168 -0.99 -29.39 -22.87
N ASP A 169 0.10 -28.63 -22.69
CA ASP A 169 1.23 -29.02 -21.86
C ASP A 169 0.84 -29.15 -20.38
N LYS A 170 -0.09 -28.32 -19.93
CA LYS A 170 -0.51 -28.30 -18.51
C LYS A 170 -1.61 -29.28 -18.18
N TYR A 171 -2.59 -29.45 -19.05
CA TYR A 171 -3.80 -30.23 -18.78
C TYR A 171 -3.87 -31.54 -19.58
N GLY A 172 -3.02 -31.72 -20.60
CA GLY A 172 -3.00 -32.90 -21.46
C GLY A 172 -4.17 -32.97 -22.45
N ILE A 173 -4.91 -31.87 -22.62
CA ILE A 173 -6.08 -31.74 -23.49
C ILE A 173 -6.05 -30.39 -24.21
N THR A 174 -6.75 -30.28 -25.32
CA THR A 174 -6.85 -29.04 -26.10
C THR A 174 -7.80 -28.03 -25.44
N PRO A 175 -7.66 -26.71 -25.71
CA PRO A 175 -8.56 -25.69 -25.18
C PRO A 175 -10.05 -26.00 -25.34
N PRO A 176 -10.58 -26.41 -26.53
CA PRO A 176 -11.99 -26.79 -26.65
C PRO A 176 -12.41 -27.95 -25.74
N GLN A 177 -11.50 -28.87 -25.41
CA GLN A 177 -11.78 -30.01 -24.52
C GLN A 177 -11.92 -29.62 -23.04
N ILE A 178 -11.62 -28.40 -22.65
CA ILE A 178 -11.88 -27.90 -21.28
C ILE A 178 -13.37 -28.00 -20.94
N VAL A 179 -14.25 -27.72 -21.93
CA VAL A 179 -15.69 -27.85 -21.77
C VAL A 179 -16.09 -29.31 -21.54
N ASP A 180 -15.50 -30.21 -22.34
CA ASP A 180 -15.74 -31.66 -22.21
C ASP A 180 -15.22 -32.22 -20.88
N LEU A 181 -14.07 -31.71 -20.42
CA LEU A 181 -13.51 -32.01 -19.11
C LEU A 181 -14.51 -31.66 -17.99
N LYS A 182 -15.07 -30.44 -18.03
CA LYS A 182 -16.11 -29.99 -17.08
C LYS A 182 -17.42 -30.79 -17.23
N GLY A 183 -17.79 -31.17 -18.46
CA GLY A 183 -18.91 -32.03 -18.73
C GLY A 183 -18.81 -33.38 -18.01
N LEU A 184 -17.62 -33.98 -18.00
CA LEU A 184 -17.36 -35.26 -17.35
C LEU A 184 -17.16 -35.15 -15.83
N MET A 185 -16.28 -34.23 -15.37
CA MET A 185 -15.92 -34.16 -13.95
C MET A 185 -16.81 -33.25 -13.11
N GLY A 186 -17.58 -32.38 -13.76
CA GLY A 186 -18.33 -31.32 -13.09
C GLY A 186 -17.45 -30.15 -12.63
N ASP A 187 -18.10 -29.20 -11.98
CA ASP A 187 -17.43 -28.09 -11.29
C ASP A 187 -18.15 -27.77 -9.97
N ALA A 188 -17.45 -28.00 -8.86
CA ALA A 188 -18.00 -27.74 -7.54
C ALA A 188 -18.14 -26.23 -7.24
N SER A 189 -17.35 -25.35 -7.89
CA SER A 189 -17.42 -23.90 -7.70
C SER A 189 -18.68 -23.30 -8.31
N ASP A 190 -19.15 -23.85 -9.42
CA ASP A 190 -20.36 -23.43 -10.14
C ASP A 190 -21.55 -24.35 -9.92
N ASN A 191 -21.38 -25.33 -9.05
CA ASN A 191 -22.39 -26.37 -8.78
C ASN A 191 -22.81 -27.12 -10.05
N ILE A 192 -21.85 -27.37 -10.96
CA ILE A 192 -22.04 -28.18 -12.16
C ILE A 192 -21.82 -29.65 -11.78
N PRO A 193 -22.84 -30.55 -12.00
CA PRO A 193 -22.82 -31.87 -11.39
C PRO A 193 -21.77 -32.84 -11.96
N GLY A 194 -21.53 -32.83 -13.27
CA GLY A 194 -20.68 -33.82 -13.93
C GLY A 194 -21.23 -35.25 -13.81
N VAL A 195 -20.39 -36.22 -14.16
CA VAL A 195 -20.66 -37.64 -13.97
C VAL A 195 -20.18 -38.10 -12.60
N ALA A 196 -21.08 -38.51 -11.74
CA ALA A 196 -20.75 -38.91 -10.37
C ALA A 196 -19.68 -40.02 -10.35
N GLY A 197 -18.54 -39.74 -9.68
CA GLY A 197 -17.42 -40.67 -9.57
C GLY A 197 -16.36 -40.56 -10.68
N VAL A 198 -16.54 -39.68 -11.65
CA VAL A 198 -15.53 -39.33 -12.66
C VAL A 198 -14.79 -38.08 -12.19
N GLY A 199 -13.52 -38.20 -11.88
CA GLY A 199 -12.63 -37.06 -11.53
C GLY A 199 -11.72 -36.70 -12.70
N GLU A 200 -10.99 -35.60 -12.54
CA GLU A 200 -10.11 -34.98 -13.54
C GLU A 200 -9.22 -36.00 -14.27
N LYS A 201 -8.48 -36.85 -13.53
CA LYS A 201 -7.59 -37.84 -14.14
C LYS A 201 -8.30 -38.85 -15.03
N THR A 202 -9.54 -39.23 -14.67
CA THR A 202 -10.35 -40.16 -15.46
C THR A 202 -10.91 -39.45 -16.69
N ALA A 203 -11.42 -38.24 -16.52
CA ALA A 203 -11.94 -37.42 -17.60
C ALA A 203 -10.86 -37.09 -18.66
N VAL A 204 -9.65 -36.70 -18.24
CA VAL A 204 -8.52 -36.48 -19.16
C VAL A 204 -8.16 -37.73 -19.95
N LYS A 205 -8.14 -38.93 -19.31
CA LYS A 205 -7.88 -40.19 -20.03
C LYS A 205 -8.96 -40.52 -21.08
N ILE A 206 -10.23 -40.23 -20.75
CA ILE A 206 -11.33 -40.40 -21.69
C ILE A 206 -11.14 -39.47 -22.88
N LEU A 207 -10.86 -38.17 -22.63
CA LEU A 207 -10.73 -37.13 -23.66
C LEU A 207 -9.44 -37.27 -24.49
N THR A 208 -8.44 -37.97 -23.98
CA THR A 208 -7.26 -38.37 -24.78
C THR A 208 -7.60 -39.46 -25.79
N ALA A 209 -8.49 -40.36 -25.44
CA ALA A 209 -8.93 -41.45 -26.33
C ALA A 209 -10.07 -41.02 -27.26
N TYR A 210 -11.01 -40.22 -26.75
CA TYR A 210 -12.20 -39.74 -27.45
C TYR A 210 -12.21 -38.19 -27.37
N PRO A 211 -12.09 -37.47 -28.50
CA PRO A 211 -11.88 -36.01 -28.51
C PRO A 211 -13.01 -35.21 -27.84
N THR A 212 -14.23 -35.71 -27.79
CA THR A 212 -15.38 -35.04 -27.18
C THR A 212 -16.17 -35.99 -26.26
N VAL A 213 -17.02 -35.44 -25.42
CA VAL A 213 -17.97 -36.21 -24.59
C VAL A 213 -18.90 -37.05 -25.48
N GLU A 214 -19.36 -36.48 -26.60
CA GLU A 214 -20.23 -37.16 -27.57
C GLU A 214 -19.52 -38.37 -28.18
N ASP A 215 -18.25 -38.23 -28.57
CA ASP A 215 -17.44 -39.32 -29.11
C ASP A 215 -17.25 -40.43 -28.07
N ALA A 216 -16.97 -40.06 -26.82
CA ALA A 216 -16.88 -41.04 -25.73
C ALA A 216 -18.17 -41.86 -25.55
N TYR A 217 -19.35 -41.22 -25.68
CA TYR A 217 -20.63 -41.90 -25.62
C TYR A 217 -20.97 -42.67 -26.89
N ALA A 218 -20.48 -42.28 -28.05
CA ALA A 218 -20.62 -43.04 -29.29
C ALA A 218 -19.83 -44.37 -29.27
N HIS A 219 -18.72 -44.40 -28.51
CA HIS A 219 -17.83 -45.54 -28.35
C HIS A 219 -17.89 -46.12 -26.91
N LEU A 220 -19.01 -45.97 -26.23
CA LEU A 220 -19.16 -46.33 -24.82
C LEU A 220 -18.73 -47.76 -24.51
N ASP A 221 -19.08 -48.71 -25.40
CA ASP A 221 -18.76 -50.14 -25.26
C ASP A 221 -17.25 -50.43 -25.27
N GLU A 222 -16.43 -49.48 -25.79
CA GLU A 222 -14.97 -49.60 -25.86
C GLU A 222 -14.30 -48.98 -24.61
N VAL A 223 -15.05 -48.26 -23.79
CA VAL A 223 -14.49 -47.57 -22.62
C VAL A 223 -14.08 -48.56 -21.53
N THR A 224 -12.81 -48.51 -21.18
CA THR A 224 -12.24 -49.33 -20.10
C THR A 224 -11.67 -48.44 -18.99
N PRO A 225 -11.69 -48.89 -17.72
CA PRO A 225 -12.24 -50.16 -17.19
C PRO A 225 -13.78 -50.15 -17.10
N LYS A 226 -14.38 -51.32 -16.93
CA LYS A 226 -15.84 -51.51 -16.84
C LYS A 226 -16.52 -50.55 -15.86
N ARG A 227 -15.86 -50.23 -14.73
CA ARG A 227 -16.37 -49.25 -13.76
C ARG A 227 -16.59 -47.88 -14.40
N THR A 228 -15.68 -47.44 -15.26
CA THR A 228 -15.77 -46.12 -15.94
C THR A 228 -16.91 -46.15 -16.96
N HIS A 229 -17.05 -47.26 -17.72
CA HIS A 229 -18.18 -47.48 -18.61
C HIS A 229 -19.53 -47.36 -17.87
N ASP A 230 -19.69 -48.08 -16.74
CA ASP A 230 -20.94 -48.10 -15.97
C ASP A 230 -21.27 -46.71 -15.37
N LEU A 231 -20.23 -45.92 -15.02
CA LEU A 231 -20.44 -44.56 -14.54
C LEU A 231 -20.88 -43.62 -15.67
N LEU A 232 -20.28 -43.71 -16.84
CA LEU A 232 -20.66 -42.91 -18.00
C LEU A 232 -22.06 -43.25 -18.47
N GLU A 233 -22.38 -44.53 -18.57
CA GLU A 233 -23.73 -45.00 -18.98
C GLU A 233 -24.83 -44.36 -18.12
N LYS A 234 -24.64 -44.34 -16.80
CA LYS A 234 -25.59 -43.76 -15.84
C LYS A 234 -25.61 -42.24 -15.83
N GLY A 235 -24.51 -41.60 -16.19
CA GLY A 235 -24.31 -40.16 -16.08
C GLY A 235 -24.49 -39.40 -17.39
N ARG A 236 -25.01 -39.97 -18.45
CA ARG A 236 -25.07 -39.38 -19.79
C ARG A 236 -25.76 -38.02 -19.81
N ASP A 237 -26.95 -37.93 -19.26
CA ASP A 237 -27.74 -36.69 -19.28
C ASP A 237 -27.06 -35.60 -18.45
N GLN A 238 -26.45 -35.97 -17.31
CA GLN A 238 -25.71 -35.06 -16.47
C GLN A 238 -24.42 -34.55 -17.15
N ALA A 239 -23.70 -35.41 -17.91
CA ALA A 239 -22.53 -35.00 -18.66
C ALA A 239 -22.88 -33.95 -19.74
N MET A 240 -23.97 -34.19 -20.47
CA MET A 240 -24.43 -33.29 -21.53
C MET A 240 -24.91 -31.95 -20.96
N LEU A 241 -25.69 -32.00 -19.87
CA LEU A 241 -26.10 -30.78 -19.16
C LEU A 241 -24.88 -30.00 -18.64
N SER A 242 -23.95 -30.70 -18.00
CA SER A 242 -22.74 -30.09 -17.44
C SER A 242 -21.85 -29.46 -18.52
N LYS A 243 -21.70 -30.11 -19.67
CA LYS A 243 -21.03 -29.56 -20.85
C LYS A 243 -21.70 -28.27 -21.32
N ALA A 244 -23.04 -28.30 -21.45
CA ALA A 244 -23.79 -27.11 -21.87
C ALA A 244 -23.65 -25.94 -20.89
N LEU A 245 -23.67 -26.19 -19.57
CA LEU A 245 -23.46 -25.18 -18.53
C LEU A 245 -22.05 -24.59 -18.52
N ALA A 246 -21.02 -25.42 -18.78
CA ALA A 246 -19.63 -25.01 -18.81
C ALA A 246 -19.24 -24.28 -20.12
N THR A 247 -20.06 -24.38 -21.15
CA THR A 247 -19.77 -23.75 -22.45
C THR A 247 -19.95 -22.25 -22.41
N ILE A 248 -18.90 -21.52 -22.73
CA ILE A 248 -18.96 -20.07 -22.90
C ILE A 248 -19.58 -19.75 -24.25
N LYS A 249 -20.61 -18.91 -24.23
CA LYS A 249 -21.27 -18.46 -25.45
C LYS A 249 -20.44 -17.38 -26.14
N THR A 250 -20.19 -17.54 -27.43
CA THR A 250 -19.31 -16.66 -28.22
C THR A 250 -20.01 -15.93 -29.38
N ASP A 251 -21.35 -15.94 -29.35
CA ASP A 251 -22.24 -15.36 -30.36
C ASP A 251 -23.35 -14.51 -29.73
N CYS A 252 -23.06 -13.88 -28.58
CA CYS A 252 -24.00 -13.00 -27.88
C CYS A 252 -24.32 -11.77 -28.73
N GLU A 253 -25.59 -11.34 -28.71
CA GLU A 253 -26.01 -10.08 -29.31
C GLU A 253 -25.56 -8.91 -28.42
N LEU A 254 -24.46 -8.27 -28.76
CA LEU A 254 -23.86 -7.18 -28.01
C LEU A 254 -23.97 -5.86 -28.79
N ASP A 255 -24.33 -4.81 -28.09
CA ASP A 255 -24.14 -3.43 -28.57
C ASP A 255 -22.69 -3.00 -28.28
N TYR A 256 -21.80 -3.46 -29.16
CA TYR A 256 -20.35 -3.29 -29.01
C TYR A 256 -19.69 -2.97 -30.35
N SER A 257 -18.93 -1.89 -30.37
CA SER A 257 -18.10 -1.47 -31.48
C SER A 257 -16.63 -1.47 -31.03
N LEU A 258 -15.75 -1.98 -31.89
CA LEU A 258 -14.31 -1.97 -31.62
C LEU A 258 -13.75 -0.55 -31.61
N GLU A 259 -14.32 0.34 -32.41
CA GLU A 259 -13.94 1.75 -32.50
C GLU A 259 -14.16 2.48 -31.16
N GLU A 260 -15.18 2.11 -30.39
CA GLU A 260 -15.47 2.67 -29.07
C GLU A 260 -14.58 2.07 -27.95
N ALA A 261 -13.87 1.00 -28.26
CA ALA A 261 -12.97 0.32 -27.32
C ALA A 261 -11.51 0.74 -27.48
N GLY A 262 -11.20 1.73 -28.33
CA GLY A 262 -9.85 2.28 -28.46
C GLY A 262 -9.28 2.67 -27.09
N LEU A 263 -8.00 2.38 -26.84
CA LEU A 263 -7.36 2.70 -25.56
C LEU A 263 -7.42 4.21 -25.31
N PRO A 264 -8.16 4.66 -24.28
CA PRO A 264 -8.32 6.09 -24.00
C PRO A 264 -7.07 6.66 -23.29
N GLU A 265 -7.03 7.97 -23.16
CA GLU A 265 -6.13 8.64 -22.23
C GLU A 265 -6.62 8.37 -20.80
N LEU A 266 -6.01 7.36 -20.17
CA LEU A 266 -6.42 6.84 -18.84
C LEU A 266 -6.23 7.88 -17.73
N PHE A 267 -5.18 8.70 -17.85
CA PHE A 267 -4.75 9.66 -16.83
C PHE A 267 -5.21 11.08 -17.24
N ASN A 268 -6.50 11.32 -17.18
CA ASN A 268 -7.16 12.58 -17.51
C ASN A 268 -7.68 13.28 -16.23
N GLU A 269 -8.23 14.48 -16.36
CA GLU A 269 -8.72 15.30 -15.26
C GLU A 269 -9.79 14.60 -14.39
N LYS A 270 -10.70 13.83 -15.01
CA LYS A 270 -11.75 13.10 -14.28
C LYS A 270 -11.18 11.93 -13.47
N SER A 271 -10.26 11.17 -14.07
CA SER A 271 -9.59 10.07 -13.35
C SER A 271 -8.64 10.60 -12.27
N PHE A 272 -8.05 11.79 -12.46
CA PHE A 272 -7.27 12.47 -11.43
C PHE A 272 -8.10 12.74 -10.18
N ALA A 273 -9.30 13.35 -10.35
CA ALA A 273 -10.21 13.63 -9.25
C ALA A 273 -10.61 12.35 -8.48
N MET A 274 -10.88 11.25 -9.21
CA MET A 274 -11.22 9.96 -8.60
C MET A 274 -10.03 9.33 -7.86
N VAL A 275 -8.82 9.35 -8.44
CA VAL A 275 -7.60 8.84 -7.80
C VAL A 275 -7.32 9.61 -6.51
N LYS A 276 -7.55 10.91 -6.51
CA LYS A 276 -7.42 11.78 -5.34
C LYS A 276 -8.46 11.43 -4.26
N ARG A 277 -9.75 11.35 -4.62
CA ARG A 277 -10.83 10.97 -3.70
C ARG A 277 -10.59 9.60 -3.05
N LEU A 278 -10.08 8.63 -3.81
CA LEU A 278 -9.78 7.29 -3.31
C LEU A 278 -8.40 7.18 -2.63
N GLU A 279 -7.64 8.29 -2.55
CA GLU A 279 -6.34 8.40 -1.89
C GLU A 279 -5.24 7.47 -2.44
N PHE A 280 -5.27 7.19 -3.75
CA PHE A 280 -4.28 6.32 -4.40
C PHE A 280 -2.99 7.08 -4.74
N LYS A 281 -2.22 7.46 -3.71
CA LYS A 281 -0.99 8.27 -3.84
C LYS A 281 -0.02 7.74 -4.90
N SER A 282 0.17 6.41 -5.00
CA SER A 282 1.09 5.81 -5.96
C SER A 282 0.66 5.98 -7.43
N LEU A 283 -0.66 6.13 -7.69
CA LEU A 283 -1.19 6.32 -9.04
C LEU A 283 -1.12 7.78 -9.49
N LEU A 284 -1.06 8.74 -8.56
CA LEU A 284 -0.92 10.17 -8.89
C LEU A 284 0.36 10.45 -9.70
N LYS A 285 1.41 9.66 -9.52
CA LYS A 285 2.66 9.77 -10.28
C LYS A 285 2.52 9.51 -11.80
N ARG A 286 1.44 8.84 -12.21
CA ARG A 286 1.18 8.52 -13.62
C ARG A 286 0.50 9.63 -14.40
N PHE A 287 0.05 10.69 -13.71
CA PHE A 287 -0.51 11.87 -14.37
C PHE A 287 0.60 12.79 -14.88
N ASP A 288 0.38 13.40 -16.04
CA ASP A 288 1.36 14.30 -16.65
C ASP A 288 1.76 15.44 -15.70
N LYS A 289 3.05 15.83 -15.75
CA LYS A 289 3.57 16.98 -14.98
C LYS A 289 2.71 18.24 -15.14
N LYS A 290 2.09 18.46 -16.30
CA LYS A 290 1.17 19.60 -16.53
C LYS A 290 -0.07 19.58 -15.64
N GLN A 291 -0.61 18.40 -15.32
CA GLN A 291 -1.77 18.28 -14.42
C GLN A 291 -1.34 18.42 -12.96
N GLN A 292 -0.13 17.97 -12.63
CA GLN A 292 0.49 18.20 -11.32
C GLN A 292 0.90 19.67 -11.15
N GLU A 293 1.42 20.32 -12.21
CA GLU A 293 1.80 21.75 -12.22
C GLU A 293 0.60 22.69 -12.14
N GLN A 294 -0.61 22.30 -12.54
CA GLN A 294 -1.82 23.12 -12.33
C GLN A 294 -2.20 23.23 -10.87
N ALA A 295 -1.92 22.20 -10.08
CA ALA A 295 -2.10 22.22 -8.63
C ALA A 295 -0.99 23.02 -7.89
N THR A 296 0.22 23.10 -8.47
CA THR A 296 1.38 23.84 -7.92
C THR A 296 1.57 25.24 -8.50
N LYS A 297 0.62 25.75 -9.29
CA LYS A 297 0.73 27.04 -10.04
C LYS A 297 1.01 28.28 -9.20
N HIS A 298 0.97 28.17 -7.87
CA HIS A 298 1.10 29.32 -6.96
C HIS A 298 2.41 29.38 -6.16
N LEU A 299 3.20 28.31 -6.12
CA LEU A 299 4.45 28.32 -5.37
C LEU A 299 5.62 28.85 -6.21
N GLN A 300 5.93 30.12 -6.02
CA GLN A 300 7.15 30.72 -6.52
C GLN A 300 8.16 30.90 -5.38
N VAL A 301 9.27 30.19 -5.48
CA VAL A 301 10.32 30.22 -4.44
C VAL A 301 11.37 31.26 -4.80
N GLN A 302 11.59 32.20 -3.88
CA GLN A 302 12.73 33.11 -3.92
C GLN A 302 13.90 32.51 -3.10
N THR A 303 14.98 32.15 -3.76
CA THR A 303 16.21 31.72 -3.08
C THR A 303 16.90 32.91 -2.44
N ILE A 304 17.16 32.83 -1.14
CA ILE A 304 17.85 33.83 -0.35
C ILE A 304 19.22 33.28 0.02
N THR A 305 20.28 33.90 -0.56
CA THR A 305 21.66 33.42 -0.44
C THR A 305 22.54 34.28 0.43
N SER A 306 22.03 35.41 0.95
CA SER A 306 22.78 36.30 1.82
C SER A 306 21.90 36.97 2.88
N GLU A 307 22.51 37.41 3.98
CA GLU A 307 21.84 38.15 5.07
C GLU A 307 21.16 39.43 4.57
N ALA A 308 21.75 40.11 3.59
CA ALA A 308 21.19 41.32 3.00
C ALA A 308 19.87 41.03 2.25
N GLN A 309 19.83 39.95 1.44
CA GLN A 309 18.62 39.53 0.75
C GLN A 309 17.56 39.08 1.75
N GLY A 310 17.94 38.34 2.79
CA GLY A 310 17.05 37.92 3.87
C GLY A 310 16.45 39.10 4.62
N SER A 311 17.26 40.10 4.94
CA SER A 311 16.80 41.34 5.60
C SER A 311 15.81 42.12 4.72
N ASP A 312 16.05 42.19 3.39
CA ASP A 312 15.12 42.85 2.45
C ASP A 312 13.78 42.07 2.34
N PHE A 313 13.83 40.73 2.28
CA PHE A 313 12.65 39.89 2.26
C PHE A 313 11.81 40.08 3.55
N LEU A 314 12.43 40.00 4.71
CA LEU A 314 11.75 40.21 6.00
C LEU A 314 11.21 41.64 6.15
N LYS A 315 11.89 42.64 5.63
CA LYS A 315 11.39 44.02 5.61
C LYS A 315 10.10 44.15 4.80
N LYS A 316 10.00 43.51 3.62
CA LYS A 316 8.80 43.46 2.80
C LYS A 316 7.65 42.74 3.55
N LEU A 317 7.95 41.60 4.16
CA LEU A 317 6.98 40.87 4.99
C LEU A 317 6.41 41.75 6.12
N TYR A 318 7.25 42.46 6.86
CA TYR A 318 6.80 43.38 7.92
C TYR A 318 6.01 44.57 7.39
N GLN A 319 6.26 45.03 6.16
CA GLN A 319 5.49 46.10 5.51
C GLN A 319 4.09 45.59 5.07
N ALA A 320 4.03 44.37 4.59
CA ALA A 320 2.78 43.73 4.17
C ALA A 320 1.83 43.44 5.36
N LYS A 321 2.38 43.33 6.59
CA LYS A 321 1.63 43.01 7.83
C LYS A 321 0.67 41.83 7.67
N PRO A 322 1.15 40.67 7.25
CA PRO A 322 0.28 39.51 7.07
C PRO A 322 -0.31 39.06 8.42
N GLU A 323 -1.53 38.53 8.38
CA GLU A 323 -2.18 37.97 9.55
C GLU A 323 -1.49 36.67 10.00
N VAL A 324 -1.07 35.84 9.02
CA VAL A 324 -0.37 34.59 9.26
C VAL A 324 0.91 34.51 8.42
N VAL A 325 1.94 33.92 9.02
CA VAL A 325 3.20 33.57 8.34
C VAL A 325 3.44 32.08 8.48
N GLY A 326 3.61 31.38 7.36
CA GLY A 326 4.04 30.00 7.33
C GLY A 326 5.54 29.88 7.48
N ILE A 327 6.02 28.94 8.28
CA ILE A 327 7.44 28.66 8.47
C ILE A 327 7.70 27.18 8.27
N GLY A 328 8.73 26.87 7.48
CA GLY A 328 9.20 25.50 7.21
C GLY A 328 10.68 25.35 7.54
N PHE A 329 11.08 24.13 7.90
CA PHE A 329 12.45 23.80 8.27
C PHE A 329 12.96 22.60 7.49
N LEU A 330 14.22 22.69 7.07
CA LEU A 330 14.97 21.58 6.51
C LEU A 330 16.00 21.12 7.55
N ALA A 331 15.75 19.95 8.13
CA ALA A 331 16.58 19.38 9.17
C ALA A 331 16.47 17.85 9.18
N ASP A 332 17.45 17.15 9.74
CA ASP A 332 17.36 15.70 9.91
C ASP A 332 16.41 15.37 11.07
N HIS A 333 15.36 14.60 10.80
CA HIS A 333 14.37 14.22 11.80
C HIS A 333 14.95 13.33 12.91
N TRP A 334 14.60 13.62 14.16
CA TRP A 334 14.83 12.76 15.33
C TRP A 334 14.31 11.32 15.10
N ALA A 335 13.15 11.16 14.44
CA ALA A 335 12.55 9.86 14.16
C ALA A 335 13.33 8.99 13.15
N SER A 336 14.20 9.57 12.30
CA SER A 336 14.91 8.79 11.28
C SER A 336 16.00 7.89 11.89
N ALA A 337 16.61 8.28 13.00
CA ALA A 337 17.53 7.40 13.76
C ALA A 337 16.82 6.18 14.38
N GLY A 338 15.54 6.33 14.75
CA GLY A 338 14.70 5.23 15.25
C GLY A 338 14.08 4.36 14.14
N ALA A 339 13.87 4.90 12.93
CA ALA A 339 13.24 4.19 11.82
C ALA A 339 14.18 3.15 11.18
N GLN A 340 15.48 3.36 11.18
CA GLN A 340 16.44 2.33 10.74
C GLN A 340 16.43 1.10 11.63
N LYS A 341 16.17 1.24 12.95
CA LYS A 341 15.97 0.11 13.87
C LYS A 341 14.58 -0.54 13.75
N LYS A 342 13.56 0.16 13.24
CA LYS A 342 12.22 -0.41 13.01
C LYS A 342 12.13 -1.31 11.77
N LYS A 343 13.03 -1.22 10.79
CA LYS A 343 13.07 -2.15 9.65
C LYS A 343 13.43 -3.58 10.06
N ALA A 344 14.22 -3.78 11.11
CA ALA A 344 14.49 -5.10 11.69
C ALA A 344 13.26 -5.67 12.44
N LYS A 345 12.31 -4.83 12.86
CA LYS A 345 11.10 -5.23 13.60
C LYS A 345 9.87 -5.56 12.75
N LYS A 346 9.83 -5.19 11.46
CA LYS A 346 8.69 -5.54 10.58
C LYS A 346 8.65 -7.01 10.15
N SER A 347 9.68 -7.81 10.47
CA SER A 347 9.68 -9.27 10.25
C SER A 347 9.03 -10.09 11.36
N GLY A 348 8.38 -9.48 12.35
CA GLY A 348 7.65 -10.22 13.40
C GLY A 348 8.50 -11.11 14.29
N GLN A 349 9.82 -10.99 14.23
CA GLN A 349 10.76 -11.65 15.11
C GLN A 349 11.26 -10.64 16.14
N LEU A 350 11.03 -10.94 17.42
CA LEU A 350 11.94 -10.50 18.48
C LEU A 350 13.27 -11.24 18.20
N ALA A 351 14.06 -10.68 17.29
CA ALA A 351 15.45 -11.06 17.20
C ALA A 351 16.16 -10.34 18.33
N LEU A 352 16.37 -11.05 19.42
CA LEU A 352 17.57 -10.84 20.21
C LEU A 352 18.72 -11.18 19.25
N VAL A 353 19.28 -10.17 18.62
CA VAL A 353 20.51 -10.31 17.83
C VAL A 353 21.62 -10.47 18.85
N PHE A 354 21.95 -11.72 19.17
CA PHE A 354 23.26 -12.04 19.69
C PHE A 354 24.17 -12.11 18.48
N ASP A 355 25.09 -11.19 18.39
CA ASP A 355 26.16 -11.15 17.40
C ASP A 355 27.18 -12.26 17.80
N ASP A 356 27.11 -13.41 17.11
CA ASP A 356 28.16 -14.43 17.17
C ASP A 356 29.31 -13.96 16.27
N GLY A 357 30.11 -13.06 16.77
CA GLY A 357 31.31 -12.63 16.06
C GLY A 357 32.37 -12.16 17.04
N ASP A 358 33.48 -12.87 17.11
CA ASP A 358 34.76 -12.39 17.62
C ASP A 358 35.12 -11.03 17.04
N ALA A 359 34.54 -9.98 17.60
CA ALA A 359 35.04 -8.63 17.51
C ALA A 359 35.58 -8.29 18.89
N ALA A 360 36.91 -8.39 19.03
CA ALA A 360 37.62 -7.83 20.14
C ALA A 360 37.03 -6.47 20.48
N ILE A 361 36.52 -6.34 21.70
CA ILE A 361 36.23 -5.05 22.31
C ILE A 361 37.56 -4.33 22.38
N THR A 362 37.91 -3.58 21.37
CA THR A 362 38.89 -2.52 21.52
C THR A 362 38.23 -1.46 22.38
N GLU A 363 38.65 -1.37 23.61
CA GLU A 363 38.48 -0.22 24.48
C GLU A 363 39.14 1.01 23.80
N GLU A 364 38.43 1.60 22.88
CA GLU A 364 38.55 3.00 22.48
C GLU A 364 37.16 3.37 21.98
N GLY A 365 36.26 3.51 22.96
CA GLY A 365 34.95 4.10 22.73
C GLY A 365 35.11 5.59 22.49
N ASN A 366 35.22 5.98 21.25
CA ASN A 366 34.57 7.20 20.84
C ASN A 366 33.08 6.87 20.78
N GLU A 367 32.36 7.14 21.87
CA GLU A 367 30.94 7.44 21.76
C GLU A 367 30.81 8.46 20.63
N PRO A 368 29.90 8.28 19.66
CA PRO A 368 29.65 9.34 18.70
C PRO A 368 29.18 10.54 19.55
N GLU A 369 30.04 11.54 19.66
CA GLU A 369 29.72 12.87 20.18
C GLU A 369 28.32 13.18 19.69
N GLY A 370 27.43 13.61 20.61
CA GLY A 370 26.02 13.72 20.38
C GLY A 370 25.75 14.34 19.01
N LYS A 371 25.06 13.59 18.12
CA LYS A 371 24.73 14.07 16.79
C LYS A 371 23.93 15.34 17.02
N GLU A 372 24.56 16.49 16.84
CA GLU A 372 23.88 17.77 16.74
C GLU A 372 22.79 17.61 15.70
N TYR A 373 21.56 17.98 16.06
CA TYR A 373 20.45 18.04 15.12
C TYR A 373 20.81 19.04 14.04
N ALA A 374 21.23 18.55 12.89
CA ALA A 374 21.72 19.39 11.84
C ALA A 374 20.56 20.17 11.22
N PHE A 375 20.62 21.48 11.36
CA PHE A 375 19.72 22.43 10.72
C PHE A 375 20.36 22.89 9.41
N TYR A 376 19.63 22.74 8.30
CA TYR A 376 20.13 23.05 6.97
C TYR A 376 19.49 24.28 6.34
N GLY A 377 18.26 24.62 6.72
CA GLY A 377 17.59 25.77 6.15
C GLY A 377 16.20 26.04 6.70
N MET A 378 15.68 27.21 6.37
CA MET A 378 14.35 27.69 6.72
C MET A 378 13.66 28.30 5.51
N SER A 379 12.35 28.08 5.40
CA SER A 379 11.49 28.85 4.49
C SER A 379 10.48 29.68 5.26
N VAL A 380 10.07 30.78 4.65
CA VAL A 380 9.06 31.69 5.17
C VAL A 380 8.11 32.06 4.05
N SER A 381 6.81 31.90 4.29
CA SER A 381 5.76 32.28 3.35
C SER A 381 4.77 33.22 4.00
N TYR A 382 4.34 34.25 3.24
CA TYR A 382 3.27 35.15 3.64
C TYR A 382 2.44 35.56 2.44
N GLN A 383 1.19 35.92 2.67
CA GLN A 383 0.26 36.33 1.63
C GLN A 383 0.14 37.86 1.60
N GLU A 384 0.19 38.43 0.40
CA GLU A 384 -0.11 39.85 0.11
C GLU A 384 -1.15 39.92 -1.03
N GLY A 385 -2.38 40.25 -0.68
CA GLY A 385 -3.51 40.16 -1.62
C GLY A 385 -3.77 38.69 -2.05
N GLU A 386 -3.74 38.43 -3.35
CA GLU A 386 -3.91 37.07 -3.91
C GLU A 386 -2.56 36.34 -4.08
N GLN A 387 -1.43 36.99 -3.85
CA GLN A 387 -0.12 36.43 -4.10
C GLN A 387 0.53 35.94 -2.80
N VAL A 388 1.11 34.75 -2.85
CA VAL A 388 1.94 34.20 -1.76
C VAL A 388 3.41 34.37 -2.11
N HIS A 389 4.14 35.01 -1.22
CA HIS A 389 5.59 35.21 -1.31
C HIS A 389 6.30 34.17 -0.45
N THR A 390 7.18 33.37 -1.06
CA THR A 390 7.95 32.32 -0.35
C THR A 390 9.43 32.57 -0.52
N GLY A 391 10.14 32.75 0.59
CA GLY A 391 11.60 32.87 0.65
C GLY A 391 12.23 31.64 1.29
N CYS A 392 13.20 31.01 0.62
CA CYS A 392 13.99 29.88 1.13
C CYS A 392 15.42 30.31 1.44
N MET A 393 15.88 30.00 2.65
CA MET A 393 17.16 30.33 3.24
C MET A 393 17.90 29.03 3.58
N MET A 394 18.95 28.72 2.81
CA MET A 394 19.83 27.58 3.11
C MET A 394 21.03 28.08 3.93
N ALA A 395 21.33 27.40 5.03
CA ALA A 395 22.49 27.70 5.86
C ALA A 395 23.80 27.43 5.10
N GLY A 396 24.74 28.35 5.19
CA GLY A 396 26.00 28.26 4.48
C GLY A 396 26.99 29.39 4.87
N GLU A 397 28.04 29.58 4.08
CA GLU A 397 29.07 30.56 4.38
C GLU A 397 28.56 32.01 4.40
N LEU A 398 27.65 32.35 3.46
CA LEU A 398 27.09 33.70 3.30
C LEU A 398 25.80 33.94 4.09
N LEU A 399 25.17 32.89 4.56
CA LEU A 399 23.92 32.92 5.34
C LEU A 399 24.05 31.97 6.53
N LYS A 400 24.50 32.50 7.65
CA LYS A 400 24.82 31.71 8.84
C LYS A 400 23.55 31.22 9.55
N THR A 401 23.59 30.02 10.10
CA THR A 401 22.51 29.44 10.92
C THR A 401 22.07 30.38 12.03
N GLU A 402 23.03 31.03 12.72
CA GLU A 402 22.73 31.97 13.79
C GLU A 402 21.86 33.15 13.31
N TRP A 403 22.14 33.70 12.12
CA TRP A 403 21.32 34.76 11.54
C TRP A 403 19.91 34.29 11.24
N ILE A 404 19.75 33.07 10.69
CA ILE A 404 18.44 32.47 10.37
C ILE A 404 17.64 32.29 11.66
N VAL A 405 18.22 31.71 12.70
CA VAL A 405 17.56 31.48 14.00
C VAL A 405 17.18 32.81 14.67
N ASN A 406 18.06 33.85 14.61
CA ASN A 406 17.72 35.16 15.14
C ASN A 406 16.60 35.85 14.36
N SER A 407 16.54 35.66 13.05
CA SER A 407 15.46 36.15 12.21
C SER A 407 14.14 35.47 12.56
N LEU A 408 14.15 34.16 12.86
CA LEU A 408 12.98 33.44 13.35
C LEU A 408 12.48 33.98 14.70
N ARG A 409 13.39 34.26 15.65
CA ARG A 409 13.03 34.87 16.95
C ARG A 409 12.35 36.24 16.77
N GLU A 410 12.85 37.02 15.81
CA GLU A 410 12.26 38.33 15.50
C GLU A 410 10.87 38.19 14.85
N LEU A 411 10.68 37.23 13.92
CA LEU A 411 9.38 36.91 13.33
C LEU A 411 8.35 36.54 14.39
N VAL A 412 8.68 35.62 15.31
CA VAL A 412 7.79 35.20 16.40
C VAL A 412 7.33 36.37 17.26
N ARG A 413 8.22 37.35 17.53
CA ARG A 413 7.88 38.55 18.33
C ARG A 413 6.93 39.49 17.58
N LYS A 414 7.07 39.63 16.26
CA LYS A 414 6.39 40.68 15.47
C LYS A 414 5.10 40.23 14.80
N ILE A 415 4.93 38.94 14.51
CA ILE A 415 3.82 38.41 13.73
C ILE A 415 2.69 37.99 14.64
N THR A 416 1.44 38.08 14.15
CA THR A 416 0.22 37.74 14.89
C THR A 416 0.05 36.24 14.98
N HIS A 417 0.15 35.51 13.86
CA HIS A 417 0.06 34.05 13.83
C HIS A 417 1.20 33.45 13.03
N ILE A 418 1.77 32.37 13.55
CA ILE A 418 2.83 31.58 12.94
C ILE A 418 2.31 30.17 12.75
N ALA A 419 2.21 29.76 11.48
CA ALA A 419 1.76 28.44 11.10
C ALA A 419 2.95 27.55 10.70
N VAL A 420 3.03 26.35 11.29
CA VAL A 420 4.10 25.38 11.06
C VAL A 420 3.51 23.97 10.94
N ILE A 421 4.33 23.00 10.52
CA ILE A 421 4.05 21.57 10.59
C ILE A 421 5.15 20.95 11.45
N GLY A 422 4.79 20.34 12.59
CA GLY A 422 5.74 19.70 13.50
C GLY A 422 6.58 20.70 14.32
N TRP A 423 5.97 21.64 15.02
CA TRP A 423 6.69 22.67 15.74
C TRP A 423 7.57 22.15 16.89
N LYS A 424 7.19 21.02 17.50
CA LYS A 424 8.02 20.38 18.53
C LYS A 424 9.41 20.00 17.98
N ASP A 425 9.45 19.42 16.77
CA ASP A 425 10.70 19.09 16.09
C ASP A 425 11.48 20.35 15.72
N MET A 426 10.78 21.41 15.28
CA MET A 426 11.37 22.71 15.03
C MET A 426 12.12 23.25 16.26
N LEU A 427 11.56 23.14 17.46
CA LEU A 427 12.20 23.59 18.69
C LEU A 427 13.53 22.84 18.95
N HIS A 428 13.61 21.56 18.65
CA HIS A 428 14.83 20.77 18.78
C HIS A 428 15.96 21.28 17.86
N HIS A 429 15.62 21.75 16.66
CA HIS A 429 16.59 22.22 15.68
C HIS A 429 17.02 23.67 15.87
N THR A 430 16.21 24.49 16.51
CA THR A 430 16.46 25.93 16.67
C THR A 430 17.08 26.31 18.02
N THR A 431 17.18 25.34 18.93
CA THR A 431 17.81 25.57 20.24
C THR A 431 19.21 24.92 20.25
N PRO A 432 20.30 25.67 20.34
CA PRO A 432 21.64 25.10 20.41
C PRO A 432 21.77 24.15 21.60
N LEU A 433 22.27 22.94 21.36
CA LEU A 433 22.85 22.12 22.41
C LEU A 433 24.15 22.80 22.81
N SER A 434 24.19 23.44 23.98
CA SER A 434 25.45 23.97 24.51
C SER A 434 26.43 22.82 24.71
N GLY A 435 27.43 22.73 23.84
CA GLY A 435 28.61 21.91 24.08
C GLY A 435 29.35 22.47 25.29
N ASP A 436 29.31 21.76 26.37
CA ASP A 436 30.34 21.35 27.31
C ASP A 436 29.75 20.86 28.61
N SER A 437 30.15 19.62 28.94
CA SER A 437 30.23 19.02 30.28
C SER A 437 29.36 19.59 31.40
N GLY A 438 28.29 18.95 31.71
CA GLY A 438 27.85 18.72 33.08
C GLY A 438 27.02 19.78 33.79
N SER A 439 26.76 20.92 33.21
CA SER A 439 25.80 21.91 33.74
C SER A 439 24.69 22.14 32.75
N VAL A 440 23.46 21.79 33.10
CA VAL A 440 22.26 22.21 32.38
C VAL A 440 22.32 23.72 32.23
N PRO A 441 22.41 24.32 31.00
CA PRO A 441 22.34 25.74 30.88
C PRO A 441 20.98 26.21 31.33
N GLN A 442 20.92 26.85 32.46
CA GLN A 442 19.85 27.79 32.76
C GLN A 442 20.03 28.95 31.79
N GLN A 443 19.03 29.24 30.98
CA GLN A 443 18.95 30.35 30.04
C GLN A 443 19.67 30.16 28.70
N GLU A 444 18.87 29.74 27.75
CA GLU A 444 18.73 30.26 26.38
C GLU A 444 17.85 29.31 25.56
N GLY A 445 16.63 29.01 26.09
CA GLY A 445 15.59 28.32 25.33
C GLY A 445 14.87 29.30 24.40
N PHE A 446 14.48 28.84 23.24
CA PHE A 446 13.59 29.54 22.32
C PHE A 446 12.20 29.76 22.95
N PRO A 447 11.58 30.88 22.73
CA PRO A 447 11.87 32.30 23.04
C PRO A 447 11.08 32.83 24.24
N ALA A 448 10.86 32.05 25.27
CA ALA A 448 10.05 32.52 26.39
C ALA A 448 10.77 32.33 27.73
N GLU A 449 11.32 33.40 28.25
CA GLU A 449 12.00 33.46 29.55
C GLU A 449 11.00 33.54 30.72
N SER A 450 9.75 33.94 30.45
CA SER A 450 8.69 34.06 31.43
C SER A 450 7.40 33.28 31.05
N VAL A 451 6.55 33.01 32.03
CA VAL A 451 5.24 32.36 31.79
C VAL A 451 4.35 33.21 30.87
N GLU A 452 4.41 34.55 31.00
CA GLU A 452 3.66 35.46 30.11
C GLU A 452 4.13 35.41 28.67
N GLU A 453 5.44 35.26 28.43
CA GLU A 453 5.98 35.09 27.08
C GLU A 453 5.61 33.75 26.49
N GLN A 454 5.55 32.69 27.32
CA GLN A 454 5.09 31.36 26.89
C GLN A 454 3.63 31.39 26.46
N GLU A 455 2.74 31.97 27.28
CA GLU A 455 1.32 32.12 26.97
C GLU A 455 1.12 32.95 25.68
N THR A 456 1.90 34.01 25.52
CA THR A 456 1.88 34.85 24.30
C THR A 456 2.32 34.05 23.08
N LEU A 457 3.34 33.19 23.21
CA LEU A 457 3.82 32.33 22.12
C LEU A 457 2.74 31.30 21.73
N PHE A 458 2.17 30.61 22.71
CA PHE A 458 1.13 29.60 22.46
C PHE A 458 -0.10 30.20 21.78
N GLY A 459 -0.48 31.43 22.13
CA GLY A 459 -1.57 32.15 21.47
C GLY A 459 -1.29 32.53 20.01
N LYS A 460 -0.02 32.60 19.58
CA LYS A 460 0.38 32.93 18.22
C LYS A 460 0.71 31.74 17.36
N LEU A 461 1.08 30.61 17.96
CA LEU A 461 1.57 29.45 17.25
C LEU A 461 0.44 28.54 16.78
N ALA A 462 0.54 28.07 15.54
CA ALA A 462 -0.33 27.06 14.99
C ALA A 462 0.49 25.91 14.39
N ASP A 463 0.41 24.73 14.99
CA ASP A 463 0.93 23.49 14.44
C ASP A 463 -0.18 22.75 13.66
N LEU A 464 -0.06 22.75 12.33
CA LEU A 464 -1.10 22.18 11.48
C LEU A 464 -1.09 20.64 11.46
N GLU A 465 0.01 20.01 11.87
CA GLU A 465 0.05 18.56 12.09
C GLU A 465 -0.88 18.16 13.24
N ILE A 466 -0.80 18.88 14.37
CA ILE A 466 -1.67 18.65 15.52
C ILE A 466 -3.12 19.01 15.19
N ALA A 467 -3.34 20.13 14.48
CA ALA A 467 -4.67 20.54 14.04
C ALA A 467 -5.35 19.48 13.18
N ALA A 468 -4.65 19.01 12.15
CA ALA A 468 -5.13 17.98 11.25
C ALA A 468 -5.35 16.62 11.95
N TYR A 469 -4.50 16.27 12.92
CA TYR A 469 -4.68 15.09 13.76
C TYR A 469 -5.97 15.16 14.58
N LEU A 470 -6.27 16.28 15.21
CA LEU A 470 -7.50 16.44 15.98
C LEU A 470 -8.75 16.30 15.10
N LEU A 471 -8.72 16.86 13.89
CA LEU A 471 -9.84 16.78 12.95
C LEU A 471 -10.05 15.37 12.38
N ASN A 472 -8.97 14.62 12.15
CA ASN A 472 -9.05 13.24 11.64
C ASN A 472 -7.93 12.36 12.21
N PRO A 473 -8.10 11.74 13.41
CA PRO A 473 -7.05 10.96 14.07
C PRO A 473 -6.79 9.57 13.46
N LEU A 474 -7.49 9.21 12.38
CA LEU A 474 -7.39 7.88 11.77
C LEU A 474 -6.30 7.79 10.68
N LYS A 475 -5.64 8.88 10.35
CA LYS A 475 -4.57 8.91 9.35
C LYS A 475 -3.23 8.48 9.93
N ASP A 476 -2.39 7.91 9.07
CA ASP A 476 -1.04 7.49 9.44
C ASP A 476 -0.03 8.65 9.47
N THR A 477 -0.30 9.73 8.69
CA THR A 477 0.59 10.88 8.53
C THR A 477 -0.19 12.17 8.33
N TYR A 478 0.42 13.30 8.75
CA TYR A 478 -0.12 14.66 8.64
C TYR A 478 0.95 15.61 8.10
N GLN A 479 1.66 15.18 7.06
CA GLN A 479 2.72 15.93 6.43
C GLN A 479 2.17 17.03 5.51
N ALA A 480 3.05 17.88 4.96
CA ALA A 480 2.65 18.98 4.11
C ALA A 480 1.80 18.53 2.89
N ASP A 481 2.14 17.40 2.27
CA ASP A 481 1.38 16.84 1.15
C ASP A 481 -0.01 16.33 1.57
N ASP A 482 -0.16 15.81 2.78
CA ASP A 482 -1.44 15.40 3.32
C ASP A 482 -2.34 16.63 3.58
N ILE A 483 -1.80 17.65 4.24
CA ILE A 483 -2.51 18.90 4.56
C ILE A 483 -2.91 19.67 3.28
N ALA A 484 -1.99 19.77 2.31
CA ALA A 484 -2.26 20.42 1.03
C ALA A 484 -3.42 19.75 0.28
N ARG A 485 -3.44 18.41 0.26
CA ARG A 485 -4.49 17.63 -0.38
C ARG A 485 -5.83 17.78 0.32
N ASP A 486 -5.83 17.69 1.65
CA ASP A 486 -7.06 17.54 2.42
C ASP A 486 -7.79 18.87 2.65
N TYR A 487 -7.04 19.96 2.78
CA TYR A 487 -7.58 21.28 3.14
C TYR A 487 -7.41 22.36 2.07
N LEU A 488 -6.49 22.19 1.10
CA LEU A 488 -6.26 23.19 0.06
C LEU A 488 -6.63 22.71 -1.35
N ASP A 489 -7.08 21.48 -1.49
CA ASP A 489 -7.34 20.85 -2.78
C ASP A 489 -6.11 20.86 -3.72
N MET A 490 -4.91 20.80 -3.15
CA MET A 490 -3.63 20.88 -3.85
C MET A 490 -2.87 19.56 -3.74
N THR A 491 -2.25 19.14 -4.85
CA THR A 491 -1.32 17.99 -4.85
C THR A 491 0.11 18.49 -4.95
N ILE A 492 0.90 18.23 -3.94
CA ILE A 492 2.34 18.51 -3.90
C ILE A 492 3.10 17.21 -3.71
N ALA A 493 4.37 17.20 -4.09
CA ALA A 493 5.20 16.01 -3.93
C ALA A 493 5.58 15.81 -2.46
N SER A 494 5.40 14.59 -1.94
CA SER A 494 5.85 14.23 -0.60
C SER A 494 7.38 14.09 -0.52
N TYR A 495 7.92 14.13 0.70
CA TYR A 495 9.35 13.87 0.94
C TYR A 495 9.82 12.53 0.36
N ALA A 496 9.03 11.48 0.59
CA ALA A 496 9.34 10.14 0.10
C ALA A 496 9.32 10.03 -1.43
N GLU A 497 8.53 10.86 -2.09
CA GLU A 497 8.47 10.92 -3.56
C GLU A 497 9.68 11.61 -4.17
N LEU A 498 10.15 12.69 -3.54
CA LEU A 498 11.29 13.46 -4.04
C LEU A 498 12.63 12.80 -3.70
N PHE A 499 12.73 12.23 -2.50
CA PHE A 499 14.02 11.87 -1.90
C PHE A 499 14.08 10.41 -1.40
N ASP A 500 13.04 9.61 -1.63
CA ASP A 500 12.92 8.23 -1.12
C ASP A 500 13.07 8.22 0.42
N ARG A 501 14.07 7.51 0.94
CA ARG A 501 14.32 7.35 2.38
C ARG A 501 15.64 7.99 2.82
N LYS A 502 16.20 8.87 2.01
CA LYS A 502 17.44 9.55 2.31
C LYS A 502 17.24 10.53 3.47
N THR A 503 18.26 10.73 4.28
CA THR A 503 18.30 11.83 5.24
C THR A 503 18.59 13.15 4.52
N VAL A 504 18.34 14.29 5.16
CA VAL A 504 18.62 15.59 4.55
C VAL A 504 20.11 15.74 4.23
N SER A 505 21.01 15.27 5.11
CA SER A 505 22.45 15.23 4.83
C SER A 505 22.78 14.44 3.55
N GLN A 506 22.16 13.27 3.37
CA GLN A 506 22.35 12.45 2.17
C GLN A 506 21.80 13.10 0.90
N ILE A 507 20.70 13.86 1.03
CA ILE A 507 20.10 14.59 -0.09
C ILE A 507 21.04 15.70 -0.56
N LEU A 508 21.62 16.44 0.38
CA LEU A 508 22.51 17.56 0.08
C LEU A 508 23.90 17.14 -0.46
N GLU A 509 24.28 15.88 -0.24
CA GLU A 509 25.52 15.28 -0.75
C GLU A 509 25.31 14.52 -2.08
N ASP A 510 24.08 14.35 -2.55
CA ASP A 510 23.76 13.54 -3.73
C ASP A 510 23.64 14.41 -4.98
N ASP A 511 24.63 14.35 -5.85
CA ASP A 511 24.67 15.08 -7.13
C ASP A 511 23.48 14.75 -8.08
N ALA A 512 22.77 13.65 -7.85
CA ALA A 512 21.59 13.29 -8.65
C ALA A 512 20.33 14.08 -8.24
N ILE A 513 20.34 14.73 -7.09
CA ILE A 513 19.23 15.53 -6.57
C ILE A 513 19.49 17.01 -6.85
N SER A 514 18.61 17.64 -7.61
CA SER A 514 18.79 19.06 -7.94
C SER A 514 18.51 19.95 -6.74
N GLU A 515 19.31 21.02 -6.60
CA GLU A 515 19.09 22.07 -5.59
C GLU A 515 17.69 22.68 -5.69
N GLU A 516 17.17 22.83 -6.92
CA GLU A 516 15.81 23.30 -7.17
C GLU A 516 14.75 22.41 -6.50
N SER A 517 14.89 21.07 -6.55
CA SER A 517 13.97 20.14 -5.90
C SER A 517 13.99 20.30 -4.38
N VAL A 518 15.16 20.53 -3.79
CA VAL A 518 15.32 20.77 -2.34
C VAL A 518 14.66 22.09 -1.94
N LEU A 519 14.89 23.15 -2.70
CA LEU A 519 14.30 24.47 -2.45
C LEU A 519 12.78 24.47 -2.64
N GLN A 520 12.26 23.76 -3.65
CA GLN A 520 10.83 23.57 -3.85
C GLN A 520 10.19 22.83 -2.66
N TYR A 521 10.81 21.74 -2.21
CA TYR A 521 10.32 21.04 -1.03
C TYR A 521 10.37 21.91 0.23
N LEU A 522 11.47 22.60 0.48
CA LEU A 522 11.60 23.52 1.61
C LEU A 522 10.54 24.63 1.55
N GLY A 523 10.27 25.18 0.35
CA GLY A 523 9.22 26.18 0.13
C GLY A 523 7.83 25.65 0.47
N GLN A 524 7.51 24.40 0.12
CA GLN A 524 6.22 23.76 0.44
C GLN A 524 5.97 23.70 1.95
N LEU A 525 7.01 23.48 2.76
CA LEU A 525 6.91 23.39 4.23
C LEU A 525 6.46 24.70 4.90
N SER A 526 6.61 25.86 4.25
CA SER A 526 6.08 27.14 4.73
C SER A 526 4.83 27.59 3.97
N PHE A 527 4.75 27.27 2.68
CA PHE A 527 3.65 27.66 1.81
C PHE A 527 2.33 27.01 2.22
N VAL A 528 2.36 25.69 2.46
CA VAL A 528 1.16 24.94 2.88
C VAL A 528 0.59 25.45 4.20
N PRO A 529 1.37 25.56 5.31
CA PRO A 529 0.81 26.07 6.54
C PRO A 529 0.36 27.53 6.44
N CYS A 530 0.99 28.36 5.62
CA CYS A 530 0.55 29.73 5.38
C CYS A 530 -0.88 29.79 4.80
N LEU A 531 -1.21 28.90 3.86
CA LEU A 531 -2.52 28.87 3.21
C LEU A 531 -3.57 28.06 3.99
N ALA A 532 -3.18 26.95 4.61
CA ALA A 532 -4.12 26.02 5.27
C ALA A 532 -4.53 26.47 6.69
N PHE A 533 -3.86 27.45 7.27
CA PHE A 533 -4.10 27.87 8.65
C PHE A 533 -5.57 28.27 8.90
N GLU A 534 -6.12 29.12 8.06
CA GLU A 534 -7.47 29.66 8.28
C GLU A 534 -8.55 28.57 8.09
N GLU A 535 -8.37 27.69 7.11
CA GLU A 535 -9.27 26.57 6.86
C GLU A 535 -9.31 25.61 8.07
N LEU A 536 -8.14 25.18 8.54
CA LEU A 536 -8.03 24.31 9.70
C LEU A 536 -8.56 24.97 10.98
N ARG A 537 -8.29 26.27 11.15
CA ARG A 537 -8.80 27.05 12.28
C ARG A 537 -10.33 27.10 12.28
N GLN A 538 -10.93 27.31 11.11
CA GLN A 538 -12.38 27.34 10.97
C GLN A 538 -12.99 25.97 11.28
N GLU A 539 -12.45 24.89 10.73
CA GLU A 539 -12.93 23.54 11.00
C GLU A 539 -12.81 23.15 12.49
N LEU A 540 -11.69 23.50 13.15
CA LEU A 540 -11.54 23.29 14.59
C LEU A 540 -12.57 24.08 15.41
N ASN A 541 -12.91 25.31 14.99
CA ASN A 541 -13.96 26.11 15.63
C ASN A 541 -15.35 25.46 15.43
N ASP A 542 -15.67 25.04 14.22
CA ASP A 542 -16.95 24.40 13.90
C ASP A 542 -17.16 23.11 14.68
N GLN A 543 -16.10 22.35 14.90
CA GLN A 543 -16.09 21.14 15.73
C GLN A 543 -15.90 21.42 17.23
N LYS A 544 -15.78 22.69 17.64
CA LYS A 544 -15.58 23.15 19.04
C LYS A 544 -14.31 22.60 19.69
N MET A 545 -13.28 22.35 18.88
CA MET A 545 -11.99 21.83 19.33
C MET A 545 -10.89 22.91 19.39
N TRP A 546 -11.15 24.15 18.92
CA TRP A 546 -10.16 25.21 18.90
C TRP A 546 -9.58 25.52 20.29
N GLN A 547 -10.43 25.53 21.34
CA GLN A 547 -9.99 25.78 22.72
C GLN A 547 -9.09 24.62 23.21
N LEU A 548 -9.48 23.36 22.97
CA LEU A 548 -8.67 22.19 23.28
C LEU A 548 -7.29 22.30 22.60
N TYR A 549 -7.29 22.64 21.32
CA TYR A 549 -6.07 22.78 20.53
C TYR A 549 -5.13 23.83 21.12
N GLN A 550 -5.61 25.06 21.41
CA GLN A 550 -4.77 26.16 21.88
C GLN A 550 -4.37 26.06 23.34
N GLU A 551 -5.27 25.61 24.22
CA GLU A 551 -5.03 25.64 25.68
C GLU A 551 -4.40 24.34 26.20
N ILE A 552 -4.50 23.23 25.45
CA ILE A 552 -3.99 21.93 25.89
C ILE A 552 -2.93 21.39 24.92
N GLU A 553 -3.26 21.20 23.64
CA GLU A 553 -2.39 20.48 22.72
C GLU A 553 -1.09 21.24 22.40
N ILE A 554 -1.18 22.52 22.08
CA ILE A 554 0.01 23.35 21.80
C ILE A 554 0.92 23.47 23.02
N PRO A 555 0.44 23.80 24.24
CA PRO A 555 1.27 23.79 25.44
C PRO A 555 1.86 22.40 25.74
N THR A 556 1.09 21.33 25.55
CA THR A 556 1.56 19.95 25.80
C THR A 556 2.77 19.62 24.92
N ALA A 557 2.74 19.97 23.63
CA ALA A 557 3.87 19.76 22.72
C ALA A 557 5.15 20.46 23.22
N TYR A 558 5.00 21.69 23.80
CA TYR A 558 6.12 22.42 24.40
C TYR A 558 6.67 21.71 25.65
N TYR A 559 5.81 21.27 26.54
CA TYR A 559 6.26 20.55 27.74
C TYR A 559 6.90 19.21 27.39
N LEU A 560 6.39 18.50 26.38
CA LEU A 560 7.04 17.30 25.86
C LEU A 560 8.42 17.58 25.30
N TYR A 561 8.59 18.65 24.52
CA TYR A 561 9.90 19.13 24.07
C TYR A 561 10.86 19.38 25.25
N GLN A 562 10.41 20.08 26.30
CA GLN A 562 11.21 20.33 27.49
C GLN A 562 11.63 19.04 28.19
N MET A 563 10.73 18.07 28.30
CA MET A 563 11.00 16.75 28.89
C MET A 563 12.00 15.97 28.03
N GLU A 564 11.84 15.96 26.72
CA GLU A 564 12.74 15.27 25.77
C GLU A 564 14.14 15.89 25.81
N ARG A 565 14.23 17.21 25.90
CA ARG A 565 15.51 17.93 26.01
C ARG A 565 16.21 17.64 27.35
N ARG A 566 15.47 17.58 28.45
CA ARG A 566 16.01 17.26 29.78
C ARG A 566 16.47 15.82 29.87
N GLY A 567 15.81 14.92 29.15
CA GLY A 567 16.05 13.50 29.19
C GLY A 567 15.66 12.83 30.49
N VAL A 568 15.94 11.54 30.58
CA VAL A 568 15.68 10.70 31.76
C VAL A 568 17.00 10.08 32.20
N CYS A 569 17.28 10.10 33.47
CA CYS A 569 18.44 9.41 34.03
C CYS A 569 18.23 7.89 33.97
N ALA A 570 19.08 7.20 33.26
CA ALA A 570 19.15 5.74 33.26
C ALA A 570 20.37 5.26 34.03
N ASP A 571 20.15 4.40 35.02
CA ASP A 571 21.26 3.80 35.79
C ASP A 571 21.86 2.64 34.97
N GLY A 572 23.01 2.91 34.35
CA GLY A 572 23.74 1.92 33.56
C GLY A 572 24.18 0.70 34.37
N THR A 573 24.46 0.86 35.67
CA THR A 573 24.87 -0.24 36.54
C THR A 573 23.74 -1.23 36.72
N VAL A 574 22.53 -0.73 37.05
CA VAL A 574 21.32 -1.58 37.21
C VAL A 574 20.98 -2.29 35.91
N LEU A 575 21.07 -1.58 34.78
CA LEU A 575 20.82 -2.19 33.46
C LEU A 575 21.84 -3.29 33.13
N SER A 576 23.12 -3.08 33.44
CA SER A 576 24.17 -4.08 33.25
C SER A 576 23.97 -5.29 34.13
N GLU A 577 23.61 -5.13 35.42
CA GLU A 577 23.29 -6.23 36.33
C GLU A 577 22.07 -7.03 35.84
N MET A 578 21.00 -6.36 35.42
CA MET A 578 19.83 -7.01 34.83
C MET A 578 20.18 -7.78 33.56
N SER A 579 21.02 -7.18 32.70
CA SER A 579 21.48 -7.82 31.46
C SER A 579 22.28 -9.11 31.80
N ALA A 580 23.20 -9.05 32.73
CA ALA A 580 23.97 -10.21 33.17
C ALA A 580 23.09 -11.34 33.75
N GLN A 581 22.07 -10.98 34.57
CA GLN A 581 21.13 -11.95 35.12
C GLN A 581 20.29 -12.62 34.00
N LEU A 582 19.82 -11.82 33.06
CA LEU A 582 19.04 -12.32 31.90
C LEU A 582 19.92 -13.22 31.03
N GLN A 583 21.18 -12.82 30.76
CA GLN A 583 22.14 -13.61 30.00
C GLN A 583 22.35 -14.99 30.61
N THR A 584 22.61 -15.05 31.90
CA THR A 584 22.77 -16.33 32.64
C THR A 584 21.53 -17.21 32.54
N THR A 585 20.34 -16.58 32.59
CA THR A 585 19.07 -17.30 32.46
C THR A 585 18.87 -17.84 31.03
N VAL A 586 19.21 -17.04 30.02
CA VAL A 586 19.15 -17.44 28.60
C VAL A 586 20.09 -18.61 28.34
N GLU A 587 21.36 -18.52 28.76
CA GLU A 587 22.35 -19.59 28.60
C GLU A 587 21.91 -20.89 29.26
N THR A 588 21.32 -20.80 30.45
CA THR A 588 20.77 -21.97 31.15
C THR A 588 19.63 -22.61 30.36
N LEU A 589 18.70 -21.78 29.84
CA LEU A 589 17.59 -22.27 29.04
C LEU A 589 18.03 -22.84 27.68
N GLU A 590 19.03 -22.24 27.07
CA GLU A 590 19.62 -22.76 25.82
C GLU A 590 20.25 -24.11 26.02
N GLN A 591 21.03 -24.29 27.11
CA GLN A 591 21.62 -25.57 27.43
C GLN A 591 20.54 -26.63 27.71
N GLU A 592 19.49 -26.28 28.48
CA GLU A 592 18.35 -27.18 28.67
C GLU A 592 17.68 -27.60 27.36
N ILE A 593 17.54 -26.67 26.40
CA ILE A 593 16.96 -26.94 25.09
C ILE A 593 17.86 -27.91 24.29
N TYR A 594 19.18 -27.67 24.28
CA TYR A 594 20.13 -28.56 23.59
C TYR A 594 20.15 -29.96 24.23
N ASP A 595 20.11 -30.05 25.54
CA ASP A 595 20.04 -31.33 26.26
C ASP A 595 18.76 -32.11 25.94
N LEU A 596 17.62 -31.40 25.82
CA LEU A 596 16.35 -31.99 25.42
C LEU A 596 16.33 -32.40 23.94
N ALA A 597 16.97 -31.64 23.08
CA ALA A 597 17.08 -31.92 21.65
C ALA A 597 18.09 -33.01 21.32
N GLY A 598 19.06 -33.24 22.22
CA GLY A 598 20.19 -34.17 22.02
C GLY A 598 21.27 -33.63 21.08
N GLU A 599 21.17 -32.39 20.62
CA GLU A 599 22.14 -31.72 19.73
C GLU A 599 22.02 -30.20 19.80
N LYS A 600 23.09 -29.50 19.40
CA LYS A 600 23.07 -28.04 19.22
C LYS A 600 22.48 -27.69 17.86
N PHE A 601 21.61 -26.69 17.83
CA PHE A 601 21.00 -26.15 16.62
C PHE A 601 20.66 -24.66 16.80
N ASN A 602 20.40 -23.93 15.74
CA ASN A 602 19.98 -22.53 15.86
C ASN A 602 18.52 -22.46 16.34
N ILE A 603 18.32 -22.16 17.62
CA ILE A 603 17.01 -22.05 18.30
C ILE A 603 16.15 -20.95 17.63
N ASN A 604 16.78 -19.89 17.09
CA ASN A 604 16.11 -18.81 16.39
C ASN A 604 15.70 -19.15 14.95
N SER A 605 16.08 -20.34 14.44
CA SER A 605 15.65 -20.81 13.11
C SER A 605 14.37 -21.64 13.21
N PRO A 606 13.19 -21.11 12.77
CA PRO A 606 11.95 -21.88 12.78
C PRO A 606 12.03 -23.20 11.99
N LYS A 607 12.89 -23.23 10.96
CA LYS A 607 13.09 -24.41 10.12
C LYS A 607 13.84 -25.51 10.90
N GLN A 608 14.96 -25.18 11.55
CA GLN A 608 15.73 -26.15 12.35
C GLN A 608 14.94 -26.60 13.56
N LEU A 609 14.28 -25.68 14.26
CA LEU A 609 13.41 -26.00 15.38
C LEU A 609 12.27 -26.95 14.97
N GLY A 610 11.67 -26.74 13.80
CA GLY A 610 10.62 -27.61 13.25
C GLY A 610 11.13 -29.05 13.02
N VAL A 611 12.33 -29.22 12.48
CA VAL A 611 12.99 -30.53 12.30
C VAL A 611 13.20 -31.22 13.66
N ILE A 612 13.74 -30.51 14.64
CA ILE A 612 13.94 -31.05 15.98
C ILE A 612 12.63 -31.52 16.60
N LEU A 613 11.62 -30.64 16.65
CA LEU A 613 10.36 -30.92 17.35
C LEU A 613 9.52 -32.01 16.67
N PHE A 614 9.41 -31.98 15.34
CA PHE A 614 8.45 -32.83 14.64
C PHE A 614 9.06 -34.07 13.99
N GLU A 615 10.31 -34.00 13.52
CA GLU A 615 10.96 -35.14 12.87
C GLU A 615 11.77 -35.97 13.86
N LYS A 616 12.55 -35.33 14.75
CA LYS A 616 13.41 -36.04 15.72
C LYS A 616 12.69 -36.41 17.03
N MET A 617 12.05 -35.41 17.67
CA MET A 617 11.28 -35.64 18.90
C MET A 617 9.88 -36.21 18.65
N LYS A 618 9.45 -36.30 17.39
CA LYS A 618 8.14 -36.85 16.94
C LYS A 618 6.94 -36.29 17.70
N LEU A 619 6.99 -35.01 18.06
CA LEU A 619 5.85 -34.33 18.67
C LEU A 619 4.70 -34.18 17.66
N PRO A 620 3.43 -34.40 18.06
CA PRO A 620 2.30 -34.28 17.14
C PRO A 620 2.12 -32.84 16.67
N LEU A 621 1.95 -32.68 15.35
CA LEU A 621 1.66 -31.38 14.73
C LEU A 621 0.36 -30.78 15.30
N PRO A 622 0.33 -29.48 15.65
CA PRO A 622 -0.89 -28.82 16.09
C PRO A 622 -1.91 -28.78 14.94
N ARG A 623 -3.15 -29.23 15.20
CA ARG A 623 -4.26 -29.09 14.25
C ARG A 623 -4.51 -27.60 14.01
N LYS A 624 -4.66 -27.18 12.75
CA LYS A 624 -5.05 -25.82 12.36
C LYS A 624 -6.28 -25.37 13.15
N GLN A 625 -6.12 -24.42 14.06
CA GLN A 625 -7.23 -23.73 14.74
C GLN A 625 -7.07 -22.23 14.62
N ARG A 626 -8.09 -21.59 14.05
CA ARG A 626 -8.50 -20.18 13.98
C ARG A 626 -7.46 -19.07 13.72
N PRO A 627 -7.83 -18.05 12.88
CA PRO A 627 -6.91 -17.05 12.33
C PRO A 627 -6.47 -15.91 13.29
N ASP A 628 -7.01 -15.81 14.51
CA ASP A 628 -6.89 -14.60 15.34
C ASP A 628 -5.69 -14.52 16.30
N ILE A 629 -4.81 -15.50 16.33
CA ILE A 629 -3.61 -15.44 17.17
C ILE A 629 -2.40 -15.78 16.30
N ARG A 630 -1.39 -14.87 16.33
CA ARG A 630 -0.16 -15.03 15.55
C ARG A 630 0.42 -16.43 15.69
N PRO A 631 0.64 -17.18 14.61
CA PRO A 631 1.02 -18.61 14.65
C PRO A 631 2.24 -18.92 15.51
N GLN A 632 3.16 -17.96 15.67
CA GLN A 632 4.38 -18.10 16.44
C GLN A 632 4.16 -18.14 17.96
N GLN A 633 3.25 -17.33 18.51
CA GLN A 633 3.00 -17.31 19.96
C GLN A 633 2.23 -18.54 20.45
N ILE A 634 1.25 -19.01 19.67
CA ILE A 634 0.52 -20.25 20.01
C ILE A 634 1.45 -21.46 19.93
N PHE A 635 2.35 -21.46 18.97
CA PHE A 635 3.34 -22.50 18.78
C PHE A 635 4.22 -22.65 20.04
N TRP A 636 4.80 -21.56 20.54
CA TRP A 636 5.64 -21.58 21.73
C TRP A 636 4.89 -21.97 23.00
N ILE A 637 3.68 -21.46 23.21
CA ILE A 637 2.85 -21.79 24.39
C ILE A 637 2.41 -23.25 24.38
N SER A 638 2.05 -23.79 23.21
CA SER A 638 1.66 -25.22 23.11
C SER A 638 2.85 -26.16 23.22
N CYS A 639 4.02 -25.81 22.69
CA CYS A 639 5.25 -26.58 22.85
C CYS A 639 5.72 -26.58 24.31
N ALA A 640 5.76 -25.44 24.98
CA ALA A 640 6.15 -25.33 26.39
C ALA A 640 5.20 -26.10 27.34
N ARG A 641 3.89 -26.08 27.08
CA ARG A 641 2.92 -26.89 27.86
C ARG A 641 3.10 -28.38 27.65
N ARG A 642 3.41 -28.85 26.44
CA ARG A 642 3.60 -30.27 26.12
C ARG A 642 4.92 -30.81 26.59
N ILE A 643 6.01 -30.05 26.50
CA ILE A 643 7.31 -30.43 27.07
C ILE A 643 7.19 -30.63 28.60
N ARG A 644 6.46 -29.76 29.32
CA ARG A 644 6.15 -29.92 30.74
C ARG A 644 5.28 -31.16 31.05
N SER A 645 4.35 -31.54 30.15
CA SER A 645 3.55 -32.74 30.37
C SER A 645 4.31 -34.03 30.09
N PHE A 646 5.28 -34.01 29.18
CA PHE A 646 6.18 -35.16 28.92
C PHE A 646 7.17 -35.44 30.05
N ARG A 647 7.54 -34.42 30.86
CA ARG A 647 8.37 -34.59 32.07
C ARG A 647 7.59 -35.23 33.25
N ARG A 648 6.24 -35.31 33.17
CA ARG A 648 5.39 -35.87 34.23
C ARG A 648 4.85 -37.26 33.93
N SER A 649 5.10 -37.81 32.77
CA SER A 649 4.86 -39.20 32.37
C SER A 649 6.18 -39.97 32.24
#